data_916d4993d23bf0ddace790290c39f88f
#
_entry.id   916d4993d23bf0ddace790290c39f88f
#
_cell.length_a   1.000
_cell.length_b   1.000
_cell.length_c   1.000
_cell.angle_alpha   90.00
_cell.angle_beta   90.00
_cell.angle_gamma   90.00
#
_symmetry.space_group_name_H-M   'P 1'
#
loop_
_entity.id
_entity.type
_entity.pdbx_description
1 polymer ?
#
loop_
_entity_poly.entity_id
_entity_poly.type
_entity_poly.pdbx_seq_one_letter_code
_entity_poly.pdbx_strand_id
1 'polypeptide(L)'
;RDINRVIENLKETVVRQFESKDFEDERVKLQREIEEKKQEVLKRLKEDAEKLGLATIVTPSGIQLLPVVQGKVSPEFLKIPEIKVEFEKKLELFDEKFRDYLRQLRELDYQLFENIRELKEKVSRYVIDNAFFKIEEKYKDLKQVTNFIDYLKQHMAERIDVFIRWKMFEGDFLLQKAIEREIDIFRINVVVDNSKQKGAPVIYEQIPTFKSMFGYISFKAEMGILYADHMSIVAGSLFKARGGYMVLKVRDILKNPLLWENLKRVIFHKRIYLSHYPYEEIFPFHVGIYPEPVPFNITIALVGDSLMYQILSLYDPDFNRLFKVKGEFDPVVDVDEDVIKRFPVLVKNIVSQEGLKDVDADGVTELLRYSVELSGSRKKINTIFSTVTDILREADAVSTEDTITGKTVKNVIKDRKFRLNMIEEKIRKMFEEGKLIADIKGKKASQVNGLSVIELGDFSFGKPSRITAASYIGEKGIINIEREVELSGPIHSKGVMILSGYVGHKYGKDTPLALSCSIAFEQSYGEVEGDSASAAELLAVLSSIGEIPVRQDIAITGSIDQLGNIQPVGGIKEKIEGFYSVCKIKGLTGDQGVVVPSRNFDNIILDDEVLEAVEERKFHIYTIDTVDDAIKIMTQMDPLEFHRQIKEKLVEYYRQAVKGKK
;
A
#
# COMPACT_ATOMS: atom_id res chain seq x y z
N ARG A 1 1.76 33.80 -11.16
CA ARG A 1 1.51 35.17 -10.66
C ARG A 1 1.77 36.21 -11.77
N ASP A 2 2.93 36.17 -12.44
CA ASP A 2 3.29 37.16 -13.47
C ASP A 2 2.29 37.15 -14.64
N ILE A 3 1.94 35.99 -15.20
CA ILE A 3 0.93 35.86 -16.26
C ILE A 3 -0.44 36.37 -15.81
N ASN A 4 -0.90 36.04 -14.62
CA ASN A 4 -2.19 36.56 -14.12
C ASN A 4 -2.19 38.07 -14.01
N ARG A 5 -1.05 38.67 -13.62
CA ARG A 5 -0.91 40.13 -13.60
C ARG A 5 -0.98 40.73 -15.01
N VAL A 6 -0.38 40.10 -16.00
CA VAL A 6 -0.49 40.55 -17.41
C VAL A 6 -1.93 40.47 -17.88
N ILE A 7 -2.65 39.38 -17.59
CA ILE A 7 -4.06 39.21 -17.99
C ILE A 7 -4.92 40.32 -17.39
N GLU A 8 -4.76 40.62 -16.09
CA GLU A 8 -5.52 41.71 -15.46
C GLU A 8 -5.17 43.08 -16.07
N ASN A 9 -3.89 43.34 -16.39
CA ASN A 9 -3.50 44.57 -17.05
C ASN A 9 -4.06 44.67 -18.48
N LEU A 10 -4.11 43.54 -19.23
CA LEU A 10 -4.65 43.51 -20.56
C LEU A 10 -6.14 43.85 -20.63
N LYS A 11 -6.93 43.46 -19.62
CA LYS A 11 -8.36 43.80 -19.53
C LYS A 11 -8.63 45.33 -19.63
N GLU A 12 -7.71 46.13 -19.14
CA GLU A 12 -7.83 47.61 -19.23
C GLU A 12 -7.05 48.17 -20.41
N THR A 13 -5.84 47.68 -20.66
CA THR A 13 -4.92 48.26 -21.64
C THR A 13 -5.40 48.04 -23.08
N VAL A 14 -5.97 46.86 -23.36
CA VAL A 14 -6.51 46.51 -24.68
C VAL A 14 -7.58 47.54 -25.07
N VAL A 15 -8.57 47.78 -24.23
CA VAL A 15 -9.69 48.69 -24.52
C VAL A 15 -9.17 50.09 -24.78
N ARG A 16 -8.29 50.64 -23.92
CA ARG A 16 -7.70 51.95 -24.10
C ARG A 16 -7.00 52.11 -25.43
N GLN A 17 -6.31 51.08 -25.92
CA GLN A 17 -5.59 51.14 -27.17
C GLN A 17 -6.52 51.06 -28.41
N PHE A 18 -7.61 50.29 -28.32
CA PHE A 18 -8.63 50.21 -29.38
C PHE A 18 -9.59 51.41 -29.39
N GLU A 19 -9.70 52.15 -28.29
CA GLU A 19 -10.41 53.43 -28.16
C GLU A 19 -9.47 54.62 -28.38
N SER A 20 -8.19 54.42 -28.64
CA SER A 20 -7.23 55.49 -28.86
C SER A 20 -7.53 56.27 -30.16
N LYS A 21 -7.22 57.55 -30.12
CA LYS A 21 -7.40 58.41 -31.30
C LYS A 21 -6.60 57.90 -32.50
N ASP A 22 -5.42 57.40 -32.29
CA ASP A 22 -4.54 56.88 -33.36
C ASP A 22 -5.17 55.68 -34.08
N PHE A 23 -5.78 54.74 -33.36
CA PHE A 23 -6.47 53.58 -33.96
C PHE A 23 -7.73 54.03 -34.72
N GLU A 24 -8.51 54.95 -34.14
CA GLU A 24 -9.71 55.47 -34.82
C GLU A 24 -9.37 56.23 -36.04
N ASP A 25 -8.35 57.10 -36.01
CA ASP A 25 -7.90 57.89 -37.15
C ASP A 25 -7.42 56.98 -38.32
N GLU A 26 -6.67 55.89 -38.03
CA GLU A 26 -6.20 54.93 -39.01
C GLU A 26 -7.39 54.12 -39.60
N ARG A 27 -8.32 53.69 -38.77
CA ARG A 27 -9.55 53.02 -39.17
C ARG A 27 -10.40 53.89 -40.12
N VAL A 28 -10.63 55.13 -39.72
CA VAL A 28 -11.39 56.11 -40.54
C VAL A 28 -10.65 56.35 -41.88
N LYS A 29 -9.35 56.49 -41.88
CA LYS A 29 -8.54 56.65 -43.10
C LYS A 29 -8.73 55.45 -44.03
N LEU A 30 -8.63 54.21 -43.57
CA LEU A 30 -8.86 53.03 -44.36
C LEU A 30 -10.30 52.96 -44.91
N GLN A 31 -11.28 53.31 -44.11
CA GLN A 31 -12.66 53.38 -44.55
C GLN A 31 -12.86 54.44 -45.66
N ARG A 32 -12.24 55.61 -45.49
CA ARG A 32 -12.34 56.69 -46.49
C ARG A 32 -11.67 56.33 -47.78
N GLU A 33 -10.48 55.75 -47.78
CA GLU A 33 -9.76 55.31 -48.97
C GLU A 33 -10.56 54.27 -49.79
N ILE A 34 -11.21 53.36 -49.15
CA ILE A 34 -12.06 52.36 -49.85
C ILE A 34 -13.36 53.01 -50.32
N GLU A 35 -13.96 53.85 -49.52
CA GLU A 35 -15.19 54.54 -49.90
C GLU A 35 -14.97 55.47 -51.10
N GLU A 36 -13.84 56.18 -51.20
CA GLU A 36 -13.46 56.96 -52.37
C GLU A 36 -13.34 56.05 -53.63
N LYS A 37 -12.74 54.87 -53.52
CA LYS A 37 -12.66 53.86 -54.62
C LYS A 37 -14.06 53.34 -55.00
N LYS A 38 -14.93 53.09 -54.05
CA LYS A 38 -16.30 52.66 -54.31
C LYS A 38 -17.10 53.76 -55.05
N GLN A 39 -16.95 55.00 -54.64
CA GLN A 39 -17.57 56.14 -55.32
C GLN A 39 -17.11 56.25 -56.78
N GLU A 40 -15.83 56.01 -57.06
CA GLU A 40 -15.30 55.99 -58.41
C GLU A 40 -15.90 54.88 -59.28
N VAL A 41 -16.03 53.66 -58.70
CA VAL A 41 -16.68 52.52 -59.38
C VAL A 41 -18.15 52.81 -59.64
N LEU A 42 -18.87 53.38 -58.67
CA LEU A 42 -20.29 53.77 -58.79
C LEU A 42 -20.47 54.87 -59.82
N LYS A 43 -19.55 55.82 -59.91
CA LYS A 43 -19.59 56.89 -60.92
C LYS A 43 -19.45 56.28 -62.33
N ARG A 44 -18.49 55.39 -62.54
CA ARG A 44 -18.31 54.69 -63.80
C ARG A 44 -19.52 53.85 -64.21
N LEU A 45 -20.10 53.13 -63.24
CA LEU A 45 -21.32 52.35 -63.42
C LEU A 45 -22.46 53.27 -63.90
N LYS A 46 -22.61 54.45 -63.24
CA LYS A 46 -23.63 55.39 -63.55
C LYS A 46 -23.45 55.96 -64.97
N GLU A 47 -22.26 56.38 -65.34
CA GLU A 47 -21.91 56.94 -66.66
C GLU A 47 -22.16 55.90 -67.75
N ASP A 48 -21.79 54.63 -67.56
CA ASP A 48 -22.01 53.56 -68.55
C ASP A 48 -23.49 53.15 -68.67
N ALA A 49 -24.24 53.16 -67.56
CA ALA A 49 -25.67 52.92 -67.57
C ALA A 49 -26.42 54.03 -68.26
N GLU A 50 -26.04 55.32 -68.03
CA GLU A 50 -26.65 56.50 -68.69
C GLU A 50 -26.45 56.47 -70.22
N LYS A 51 -25.31 55.98 -70.75
CA LYS A 51 -25.09 55.82 -72.18
C LYS A 51 -26.07 54.91 -72.85
N LEU A 52 -26.67 53.97 -72.09
CA LEU A 52 -27.67 53.04 -72.56
C LEU A 52 -29.12 53.48 -72.18
N GLY A 53 -29.28 54.67 -71.60
CA GLY A 53 -30.56 55.19 -71.18
C GLY A 53 -31.12 54.45 -69.92
N LEU A 54 -30.23 53.93 -69.07
CA LEU A 54 -30.54 53.33 -67.80
C LEU A 54 -30.11 54.24 -66.67
N ALA A 55 -30.89 54.34 -65.59
CA ALA A 55 -30.50 55.04 -64.38
C ALA A 55 -30.17 54.06 -63.27
N THR A 56 -29.12 54.33 -62.52
CA THR A 56 -28.71 53.58 -61.32
C THR A 56 -29.26 54.21 -60.06
N ILE A 57 -29.96 53.41 -59.24
CA ILE A 57 -30.37 53.81 -57.91
C ILE A 57 -29.76 52.87 -56.90
N VAL A 58 -29.05 53.45 -55.88
CA VAL A 58 -28.50 52.72 -54.75
C VAL A 58 -29.59 52.63 -53.70
N THR A 59 -29.96 51.42 -53.33
CA THR A 59 -30.94 51.11 -52.31
C THR A 59 -30.32 50.33 -51.16
N PRO A 60 -30.90 50.24 -49.98
CA PRO A 60 -30.40 49.40 -48.92
C PRO A 60 -30.28 47.90 -49.31
N SER A 61 -31.07 47.45 -50.32
CA SER A 61 -31.04 46.06 -50.80
C SER A 61 -30.06 45.83 -51.99
N GLY A 62 -29.34 46.88 -52.42
CA GLY A 62 -28.36 46.85 -53.50
C GLY A 62 -28.58 47.90 -54.59
N ILE A 63 -27.88 47.78 -55.69
CA ILE A 63 -27.98 48.72 -56.82
C ILE A 63 -29.04 48.19 -57.82
N GLN A 64 -29.99 49.06 -58.13
CA GLN A 64 -31.06 48.79 -59.09
C GLN A 64 -30.90 49.64 -60.37
N LEU A 65 -31.12 49.08 -61.49
CA LEU A 65 -31.21 49.75 -62.76
C LEU A 65 -32.65 50.03 -63.13
N LEU A 66 -32.96 51.24 -63.54
CA LEU A 66 -34.32 51.68 -63.97
C LEU A 66 -34.30 52.33 -65.33
N PRO A 67 -35.38 52.28 -66.13
CA PRO A 67 -35.44 52.94 -67.42
C PRO A 67 -35.52 54.46 -67.25
N VAL A 68 -34.84 55.21 -68.15
CA VAL A 68 -34.97 56.67 -68.27
C VAL A 68 -35.90 56.95 -69.45
N VAL A 69 -37.07 57.59 -69.24
CA VAL A 69 -38.04 57.97 -70.28
C VAL A 69 -38.25 59.47 -70.20
N GLN A 70 -37.90 60.16 -71.33
CA GLN A 70 -38.00 61.64 -71.42
C GLN A 70 -37.32 62.39 -70.25
N GLY A 71 -36.16 61.88 -69.80
CA GLY A 71 -35.42 62.49 -68.71
C GLY A 71 -35.98 62.21 -67.31
N LYS A 72 -37.03 61.41 -67.13
CA LYS A 72 -37.57 61.01 -65.84
C LYS A 72 -37.26 59.55 -65.55
N VAL A 73 -37.00 59.24 -64.25
CA VAL A 73 -36.73 57.91 -63.78
C VAL A 73 -37.85 57.46 -62.82
N SER A 74 -38.58 56.38 -63.18
CA SER A 74 -39.61 55.83 -62.32
C SER A 74 -39.74 54.31 -62.49
N PRO A 75 -39.91 53.51 -61.45
CA PRO A 75 -40.22 52.08 -61.52
C PRO A 75 -41.56 51.79 -62.20
N GLU A 76 -42.47 52.81 -62.24
CA GLU A 76 -43.78 52.68 -62.85
C GLU A 76 -43.73 52.54 -64.35
N PHE A 77 -42.66 53.02 -65.01
CA PHE A 77 -42.48 52.84 -66.43
C PHE A 77 -42.35 51.38 -66.87
N LEU A 78 -41.99 50.47 -65.95
CA LEU A 78 -41.94 49.04 -66.18
C LEU A 78 -43.32 48.40 -66.27
N LYS A 79 -44.39 49.12 -65.97
CA LYS A 79 -45.79 48.68 -66.18
C LYS A 79 -46.24 48.85 -67.60
N ILE A 80 -45.55 49.65 -68.41
CA ILE A 80 -45.82 49.90 -69.83
C ILE A 80 -45.12 48.86 -70.70
N PRO A 81 -45.83 48.00 -71.46
CA PRO A 81 -45.25 46.84 -72.15
C PRO A 81 -44.13 47.20 -73.12
N GLU A 82 -44.26 48.25 -73.86
CA GLU A 82 -43.30 48.72 -74.87
C GLU A 82 -41.97 49.18 -74.22
N ILE A 83 -42.07 49.89 -73.09
CA ILE A 83 -40.91 50.39 -72.36
C ILE A 83 -40.24 49.18 -71.64
N LYS A 84 -41.00 48.23 -71.16
CA LYS A 84 -40.47 47.06 -70.48
C LYS A 84 -39.65 46.18 -71.44
N VAL A 85 -40.09 45.95 -72.63
CA VAL A 85 -39.37 45.16 -73.65
C VAL A 85 -38.04 45.88 -74.07
N GLU A 86 -38.10 47.21 -74.23
CA GLU A 86 -36.91 47.99 -74.56
C GLU A 86 -35.90 47.96 -73.38
N PHE A 87 -36.41 48.09 -72.16
CA PHE A 87 -35.57 48.01 -70.94
C PHE A 87 -34.92 46.62 -70.78
N GLU A 88 -35.67 45.55 -71.01
CA GLU A 88 -35.12 44.19 -70.90
C GLU A 88 -33.98 43.94 -71.90
N LYS A 89 -34.11 44.44 -73.15
CA LYS A 89 -33.04 44.40 -74.18
C LYS A 89 -31.83 45.23 -73.75
N LYS A 90 -32.01 46.39 -73.16
CA LYS A 90 -30.91 47.26 -72.67
C LYS A 90 -30.24 46.61 -71.45
N LEU A 91 -30.99 45.95 -70.60
CA LEU A 91 -30.49 45.22 -69.45
C LEU A 91 -29.64 44.04 -69.88
N GLU A 92 -30.04 43.28 -70.88
CA GLU A 92 -29.28 42.16 -71.43
C GLU A 92 -27.96 42.61 -72.04
N LEU A 93 -27.92 43.74 -72.71
CA LEU A 93 -26.69 44.35 -73.18
C LEU A 93 -25.77 44.88 -72.13
N PHE A 94 -26.29 45.21 -70.95
CA PHE A 94 -25.50 45.78 -69.85
C PHE A 94 -25.19 44.74 -68.72
N ASP A 95 -25.81 43.60 -68.79
CA ASP A 95 -25.77 42.59 -67.70
C ASP A 95 -24.35 42.15 -67.35
N GLU A 96 -23.49 41.87 -68.32
CA GLU A 96 -22.09 41.47 -68.10
C GLU A 96 -21.29 42.56 -67.41
N LYS A 97 -21.41 43.79 -67.88
CA LYS A 97 -20.73 44.95 -67.28
C LYS A 97 -21.27 45.29 -65.87
N PHE A 98 -22.56 45.17 -65.70
CA PHE A 98 -23.20 45.39 -64.38
C PHE A 98 -22.76 44.36 -63.35
N ARG A 99 -22.67 43.11 -63.73
CA ARG A 99 -22.10 42.04 -62.86
C ARG A 99 -20.64 42.33 -62.53
N ASP A 100 -19.85 42.81 -63.47
CA ASP A 100 -18.45 43.15 -63.22
C ASP A 100 -18.31 44.30 -62.23
N TYR A 101 -19.14 45.37 -62.31
CA TYR A 101 -19.15 46.43 -61.31
C TYR A 101 -19.58 45.95 -59.93
N LEU A 102 -20.57 45.09 -59.85
CA LEU A 102 -21.01 44.51 -58.60
C LEU A 102 -19.91 43.61 -57.97
N ARG A 103 -19.12 42.95 -58.84
CA ARG A 103 -17.96 42.17 -58.36
C ARG A 103 -16.86 43.09 -57.83
N GLN A 104 -16.54 44.17 -58.50
CA GLN A 104 -15.56 45.16 -58.06
C GLN A 104 -15.97 45.79 -56.72
N LEU A 105 -17.24 46.14 -56.51
CA LEU A 105 -17.74 46.69 -55.25
C LEU A 105 -17.61 45.67 -54.14
N ARG A 106 -17.94 44.39 -54.35
CA ARG A 106 -17.78 43.33 -53.36
C ARG A 106 -16.31 43.09 -53.02
N GLU A 107 -15.42 43.22 -53.98
CA GLU A 107 -13.98 43.09 -53.77
C GLU A 107 -13.43 44.23 -52.92
N LEU A 108 -13.91 45.44 -53.09
CA LEU A 108 -13.58 46.57 -52.23
C LEU A 108 -14.13 46.41 -50.83
N ASP A 109 -15.32 45.84 -50.64
CA ASP A 109 -15.85 45.50 -49.31
C ASP A 109 -14.96 44.46 -48.61
N TYR A 110 -14.54 43.47 -49.34
CA TYR A 110 -13.66 42.44 -48.81
C TYR A 110 -12.26 43.03 -48.46
N GLN A 111 -11.71 43.90 -49.32
CA GLN A 111 -10.46 44.62 -49.02
C GLN A 111 -10.56 45.48 -47.76
N LEU A 112 -11.70 46.19 -47.56
CA LEU A 112 -11.90 46.95 -46.35
C LEU A 112 -11.92 46.05 -45.12
N PHE A 113 -12.63 44.94 -45.18
CA PHE A 113 -12.69 43.97 -44.12
C PHE A 113 -11.30 43.43 -43.77
N GLU A 114 -10.51 43.03 -44.75
CA GLU A 114 -9.15 42.52 -44.57
C GLU A 114 -8.21 43.62 -43.99
N ASN A 115 -8.25 44.85 -44.49
CA ASN A 115 -7.41 45.93 -44.02
C ASN A 115 -7.73 46.26 -42.53
N ILE A 116 -9.01 46.26 -42.13
CA ILE A 116 -9.41 46.47 -40.75
C ILE A 116 -8.97 45.29 -39.88
N ARG A 117 -9.04 44.08 -40.39
CA ARG A 117 -8.55 42.87 -39.68
C ARG A 117 -7.04 42.95 -39.46
N GLU A 118 -6.25 43.31 -40.50
CA GLU A 118 -4.81 43.47 -40.36
C GLU A 118 -4.42 44.59 -39.38
N LEU A 119 -5.12 45.73 -39.44
CA LEU A 119 -4.92 46.82 -38.46
C LEU A 119 -5.19 46.35 -37.02
N LYS A 120 -6.29 45.64 -36.81
CA LYS A 120 -6.66 45.05 -35.54
C LYS A 120 -5.59 44.05 -35.04
N GLU A 121 -5.12 43.20 -35.92
CA GLU A 121 -4.07 42.20 -35.61
C GLU A 121 -2.75 42.88 -35.23
N LYS A 122 -2.35 43.92 -35.98
CA LYS A 122 -1.15 44.72 -35.69
C LYS A 122 -1.20 45.39 -34.33
N VAL A 123 -2.34 46.00 -34.01
CA VAL A 123 -2.55 46.66 -32.69
C VAL A 123 -2.60 45.62 -31.57
N SER A 124 -3.27 44.47 -31.79
CA SER A 124 -3.32 43.38 -30.82
C SER A 124 -1.93 42.86 -30.45
N ARG A 125 -1.10 42.59 -31.48
CA ARG A 125 0.29 42.15 -31.27
C ARG A 125 1.08 43.19 -30.48
N TYR A 126 0.99 44.46 -30.87
CA TYR A 126 1.71 45.52 -30.17
C TYR A 126 1.34 45.64 -28.67
N VAL A 127 0.06 45.58 -28.35
CA VAL A 127 -0.41 45.64 -26.95
C VAL A 127 0.08 44.42 -26.14
N ILE A 128 0.00 43.23 -26.72
CA ILE A 128 0.39 42.01 -26.06
C ILE A 128 1.92 41.96 -25.88
N ASP A 129 2.72 42.29 -26.90
CA ASP A 129 4.17 42.33 -26.81
C ASP A 129 4.64 43.27 -25.71
N ASN A 130 4.06 44.46 -25.63
CA ASN A 130 4.36 45.42 -24.56
C ASN A 130 4.01 44.86 -23.16
N ALA A 131 2.87 44.17 -23.03
CA ALA A 131 2.43 43.61 -21.78
C ALA A 131 3.35 42.45 -21.29
N PHE A 132 3.89 41.67 -22.23
CA PHE A 132 4.77 40.53 -21.94
C PHE A 132 6.24 40.90 -21.86
N PHE A 133 6.70 42.04 -22.35
CA PHE A 133 8.11 42.44 -22.42
C PHE A 133 8.91 42.18 -21.14
N LYS A 134 8.41 42.58 -19.98
CA LYS A 134 9.09 42.36 -18.69
C LYS A 134 9.18 40.86 -18.31
N ILE A 135 8.22 40.07 -18.72
CA ILE A 135 8.19 38.62 -18.42
C ILE A 135 9.17 37.89 -19.33
N GLU A 136 9.22 38.25 -20.60
CA GLU A 136 10.18 37.70 -21.56
C GLU A 136 11.61 37.95 -21.11
N GLU A 137 11.93 39.17 -20.71
CA GLU A 137 13.24 39.53 -20.17
C GLU A 137 13.60 38.71 -18.91
N LYS A 138 12.64 38.52 -18.02
CA LYS A 138 12.81 37.76 -16.77
C LYS A 138 13.08 36.28 -16.99
N TYR A 139 12.49 35.68 -18.02
CA TYR A 139 12.56 34.24 -18.28
C TYR A 139 13.34 33.87 -19.54
N LYS A 140 14.10 34.79 -20.16
CA LYS A 140 14.82 34.61 -21.42
C LYS A 140 15.75 33.39 -21.47
N ASP A 141 16.31 33.01 -20.32
CA ASP A 141 17.23 31.89 -20.21
C ASP A 141 16.51 30.52 -20.12
N LEU A 142 15.19 30.52 -19.99
CA LEU A 142 14.36 29.31 -19.85
C LEU A 142 13.60 29.01 -21.15
N LYS A 143 14.25 28.35 -22.11
CA LYS A 143 13.72 28.11 -23.46
C LYS A 143 12.29 27.53 -23.50
N GLN A 144 11.95 26.63 -22.56
CA GLN A 144 10.60 26.06 -22.49
C GLN A 144 9.55 27.07 -22.06
N VAL A 145 9.94 28.02 -21.21
CA VAL A 145 9.05 29.09 -20.72
C VAL A 145 8.87 30.13 -21.81
N THR A 146 9.94 30.52 -22.51
CA THR A 146 9.86 31.49 -23.63
C THR A 146 8.99 30.97 -24.77
N ASN A 147 9.17 29.72 -25.19
CA ASN A 147 8.31 29.09 -26.20
C ASN A 147 6.83 29.06 -25.79
N PHE A 148 6.55 28.82 -24.50
CA PHE A 148 5.19 28.85 -24.01
C PHE A 148 4.62 30.28 -23.98
N ILE A 149 5.43 31.29 -23.64
CA ILE A 149 5.03 32.71 -23.69
C ILE A 149 4.69 33.10 -25.11
N ASP A 150 5.50 32.73 -26.10
CA ASP A 150 5.26 33.02 -27.52
C ASP A 150 3.93 32.41 -27.99
N TYR A 151 3.70 31.14 -27.63
CA TYR A 151 2.44 30.46 -27.92
C TYR A 151 1.24 31.18 -27.29
N LEU A 152 1.37 31.59 -26.02
CA LEU A 152 0.32 32.29 -25.28
C LEU A 152 0.02 33.67 -25.91
N LYS A 153 1.05 34.43 -26.28
CA LYS A 153 0.94 35.73 -26.96
C LYS A 153 0.18 35.61 -28.29
N GLN A 154 0.52 34.63 -29.11
CA GLN A 154 -0.16 34.38 -30.37
C GLN A 154 -1.67 34.12 -30.14
N HIS A 155 -2.00 33.21 -29.20
CA HIS A 155 -3.40 32.86 -28.95
C HIS A 155 -4.20 34.00 -28.32
N MET A 156 -3.57 34.85 -27.51
CA MET A 156 -4.18 36.06 -26.99
C MET A 156 -4.45 37.07 -28.09
N ALA A 157 -3.54 37.24 -29.06
CA ALA A 157 -3.70 38.12 -30.20
C ALA A 157 -4.86 37.69 -31.10
N GLU A 158 -4.98 36.40 -31.38
CA GLU A 158 -6.08 35.83 -32.17
C GLU A 158 -7.46 36.02 -31.49
N ARG A 159 -7.48 36.11 -30.16
CA ARG A 159 -8.72 36.20 -29.36
C ARG A 159 -8.83 37.52 -28.58
N ILE A 160 -8.21 38.57 -29.06
CA ILE A 160 -8.18 39.86 -28.37
C ILE A 160 -9.58 40.42 -28.08
N ASP A 161 -10.57 40.07 -28.90
CA ASP A 161 -11.96 40.48 -28.75
C ASP A 161 -12.59 40.08 -27.40
N VAL A 162 -12.05 39.01 -26.76
CA VAL A 162 -12.51 38.56 -25.44
C VAL A 162 -12.25 39.67 -24.41
N PHE A 163 -11.09 40.33 -24.47
CA PHE A 163 -10.72 41.41 -23.55
C PHE A 163 -11.56 42.66 -23.81
N ILE A 164 -11.86 42.95 -25.09
CA ILE A 164 -12.73 44.10 -25.45
C ILE A 164 -14.14 43.82 -24.93
N ARG A 165 -14.72 42.68 -25.16
CA ARG A 165 -16.05 42.30 -24.68
C ARG A 165 -16.13 42.30 -23.14
N TRP A 166 -15.06 41.90 -22.45
CA TRP A 166 -15.03 41.87 -20.99
C TRP A 166 -15.30 43.28 -20.40
N LYS A 167 -14.71 44.30 -20.98
CA LYS A 167 -14.92 45.71 -20.58
C LYS A 167 -16.27 46.24 -21.05
N MET A 168 -16.67 45.89 -22.29
CA MET A 168 -17.95 46.36 -22.87
C MET A 168 -19.17 45.96 -22.03
N PHE A 169 -19.09 44.76 -21.42
CA PHE A 169 -20.15 44.24 -20.55
C PHE A 169 -19.86 44.45 -19.07
N GLU A 170 -19.04 45.47 -18.71
CA GLU A 170 -18.77 45.80 -17.31
C GLU A 170 -20.07 46.23 -16.63
N GLY A 171 -20.42 45.53 -15.53
CA GLY A 171 -21.67 45.72 -14.80
C GLY A 171 -22.76 44.69 -15.07
N ASP A 172 -22.67 43.87 -16.13
CA ASP A 172 -23.50 42.71 -16.33
C ASP A 172 -22.82 41.46 -15.77
N PHE A 173 -23.21 41.07 -14.55
CA PHE A 173 -22.57 39.96 -13.81
C PHE A 173 -22.60 38.64 -14.58
N LEU A 174 -23.67 38.32 -15.30
CA LEU A 174 -23.81 37.03 -15.99
C LEU A 174 -22.94 36.98 -17.25
N LEU A 175 -22.99 38.04 -18.06
CA LEU A 175 -22.18 38.12 -19.29
C LEU A 175 -20.69 38.25 -18.93
N GLN A 176 -20.35 39.06 -17.97
CA GLN A 176 -18.97 39.25 -17.53
C GLN A 176 -18.37 37.95 -16.99
N LYS A 177 -19.11 37.13 -16.24
CA LYS A 177 -18.71 35.82 -15.77
C LYS A 177 -18.49 34.82 -16.92
N ALA A 178 -19.35 34.88 -17.94
CA ALA A 178 -19.17 34.01 -19.13
C ALA A 178 -17.90 34.39 -19.90
N ILE A 179 -17.63 35.67 -20.06
CA ILE A 179 -16.42 36.17 -20.75
C ILE A 179 -15.15 35.90 -19.92
N GLU A 180 -15.23 36.01 -18.59
CA GLU A 180 -14.09 35.69 -17.71
C GLU A 180 -13.62 34.24 -17.91
N ARG A 181 -14.52 33.29 -18.19
CA ARG A 181 -14.15 31.91 -18.52
C ARG A 181 -13.37 31.81 -19.84
N GLU A 182 -13.72 32.63 -20.83
CA GLU A 182 -12.96 32.66 -22.07
C GLU A 182 -11.54 33.22 -21.81
N ILE A 183 -11.38 34.12 -20.84
CA ILE A 183 -10.09 34.66 -20.38
C ILE A 183 -9.33 33.62 -19.55
N ASP A 184 -10.01 32.79 -18.78
CA ASP A 184 -9.38 31.76 -17.94
C ASP A 184 -8.55 30.75 -18.75
N ILE A 185 -8.83 30.59 -20.05
CA ILE A 185 -8.03 29.76 -20.97
C ILE A 185 -6.57 30.22 -20.99
N PHE A 186 -6.30 31.50 -20.80
CA PHE A 186 -4.95 32.08 -20.79
C PHE A 186 -4.26 32.00 -19.43
N ARG A 187 -4.97 31.63 -18.35
CA ARG A 187 -4.40 31.47 -17.02
C ARG A 187 -3.57 30.17 -16.93
N ILE A 188 -2.63 30.13 -15.99
CA ILE A 188 -1.81 28.96 -15.74
C ILE A 188 -2.28 28.27 -14.47
N ASN A 189 -2.63 26.99 -14.57
CA ASN A 189 -2.84 26.13 -13.41
C ASN A 189 -1.50 25.59 -12.91
N VAL A 190 -1.10 25.96 -11.70
CA VAL A 190 0.08 25.39 -11.03
C VAL A 190 -0.34 24.10 -10.32
N VAL A 191 -0.25 22.99 -11.03
CA VAL A 191 -0.69 21.68 -10.55
C VAL A 191 0.17 21.19 -9.38
N VAL A 192 1.47 21.47 -9.40
CA VAL A 192 2.42 21.17 -8.29
C VAL A 192 3.35 22.37 -8.08
N ASP A 193 3.41 22.86 -6.86
CA ASP A 193 4.32 23.95 -6.45
C ASP A 193 5.43 23.42 -5.54
N ASN A 194 6.63 23.26 -6.09
CA ASN A 194 7.84 22.83 -5.39
C ASN A 194 8.75 24.02 -5.00
N SER A 195 8.28 25.25 -5.07
CA SER A 195 9.10 26.46 -4.82
C SER A 195 9.70 26.53 -3.41
N LYS A 196 9.07 25.88 -2.43
CA LYS A 196 9.53 25.80 -1.03
C LYS A 196 10.25 24.48 -0.70
N GLN A 197 10.32 23.55 -1.67
CA GLN A 197 10.90 22.24 -1.46
C GLN A 197 12.44 22.34 -1.36
N LYS A 198 13.00 21.80 -0.29
CA LYS A 198 14.45 21.67 -0.11
C LYS A 198 14.82 20.19 -0.32
N GLY A 199 15.52 19.90 -1.42
CA GLY A 199 15.89 18.54 -1.79
C GLY A 199 14.79 17.77 -2.54
N ALA A 200 14.98 16.47 -2.70
CA ALA A 200 14.03 15.59 -3.36
C ALA A 200 12.75 15.42 -2.52
N PRO A 201 11.56 15.47 -3.11
CA PRO A 201 10.32 15.22 -2.38
C PRO A 201 10.25 13.76 -1.88
N VAL A 202 9.81 13.57 -0.63
CA VAL A 202 9.52 12.26 -0.06
C VAL A 202 8.05 12.26 0.35
N ILE A 203 7.25 11.47 -0.35
CA ILE A 203 5.80 11.40 -0.14
C ILE A 203 5.46 10.04 0.47
N TYR A 204 4.93 10.04 1.68
CA TYR A 204 4.30 8.87 2.28
C TYR A 204 2.78 8.94 2.06
N GLU A 205 2.27 8.09 1.17
CA GLU A 205 0.83 8.02 0.88
C GLU A 205 0.17 7.06 1.87
N GLN A 206 -0.56 7.62 2.82
CA GLN A 206 -1.17 6.85 3.91
C GLN A 206 -2.46 6.14 3.47
N ILE A 207 -3.26 6.77 2.61
CA ILE A 207 -4.54 6.24 2.13
C ILE A 207 -4.53 6.28 0.61
N PRO A 208 -3.87 5.31 -0.04
CA PRO A 208 -3.76 5.28 -1.48
C PRO A 208 -5.13 5.00 -2.12
N THR A 209 -5.63 5.98 -2.82
CA THR A 209 -6.81 5.88 -3.68
C THR A 209 -6.43 6.27 -5.09
N PHE A 210 -7.28 5.97 -6.05
CA PHE A 210 -7.05 6.40 -7.43
C PHE A 210 -6.90 7.93 -7.52
N LYS A 211 -7.82 8.67 -6.88
CA LYS A 211 -7.79 10.13 -6.85
C LYS A 211 -6.57 10.69 -6.12
N SER A 212 -6.23 10.13 -4.95
CA SER A 212 -5.09 10.63 -4.18
C SER A 212 -3.75 10.41 -4.88
N MET A 213 -3.59 9.29 -5.60
CA MET A 213 -2.34 8.95 -6.27
C MET A 213 -2.21 9.58 -7.66
N PHE A 214 -3.21 9.38 -8.53
CA PHE A 214 -3.14 9.81 -9.93
C PHE A 214 -3.69 11.21 -10.17
N GLY A 215 -4.38 11.78 -9.19
CA GLY A 215 -5.10 13.03 -9.36
C GLY A 215 -6.45 12.84 -10.05
N TYR A 216 -7.11 13.95 -10.30
CA TYR A 216 -8.41 13.94 -10.94
C TYR A 216 -8.72 15.29 -11.60
N ILE A 217 -9.73 15.31 -12.45
CA ILE A 217 -10.28 16.52 -13.01
C ILE A 217 -11.58 16.83 -12.25
N SER A 218 -11.64 18.02 -11.68
CA SER A 218 -12.83 18.50 -10.95
C SER A 218 -13.84 19.07 -11.95
N PHE A 219 -15.05 18.55 -11.96
CA PHE A 219 -16.13 19.10 -12.78
C PHE A 219 -16.85 20.23 -12.05
N LYS A 220 -17.15 21.30 -12.78
CA LYS A 220 -18.00 22.40 -12.35
C LYS A 220 -19.38 22.21 -12.97
N ALA A 221 -20.44 22.34 -12.19
CA ALA A 221 -21.82 22.26 -12.67
C ALA A 221 -22.40 23.66 -12.86
N GLU A 222 -22.95 23.97 -14.03
CA GLU A 222 -23.61 25.22 -14.31
C GLU A 222 -24.76 25.00 -15.27
N MET A 223 -25.95 25.51 -14.93
CA MET A 223 -27.17 25.31 -15.68
C MET A 223 -27.44 23.84 -16.08
N GLY A 224 -27.04 22.88 -15.22
CA GLY A 224 -27.21 21.44 -15.48
C GLY A 224 -26.15 20.81 -16.39
N ILE A 225 -25.18 21.58 -16.88
CA ILE A 225 -24.10 21.08 -17.72
C ILE A 225 -22.82 20.95 -16.87
N LEU A 226 -22.16 19.78 -16.95
CA LEU A 226 -20.85 19.58 -16.34
C LEU A 226 -19.76 19.98 -17.34
N TYR A 227 -18.88 20.86 -16.91
CA TYR A 227 -17.70 21.24 -17.70
C TYR A 227 -16.42 21.18 -16.86
N ALA A 228 -15.32 20.97 -17.54
CA ALA A 228 -13.99 21.02 -16.95
C ALA A 228 -13.04 21.74 -17.89
N ASP A 229 -12.13 22.51 -17.33
CA ASP A 229 -11.05 23.20 -18.00
C ASP A 229 -9.70 22.79 -17.41
N HIS A 230 -8.60 23.31 -17.96
CA HIS A 230 -7.27 23.01 -17.45
C HIS A 230 -7.06 23.48 -15.99
N MET A 231 -7.83 24.47 -15.53
CA MET A 231 -7.84 24.94 -14.12
C MET A 231 -8.51 23.95 -13.16
N SER A 232 -9.24 22.99 -13.72
CA SER A 232 -9.93 21.93 -12.96
C SER A 232 -9.05 20.72 -12.63
N ILE A 233 -7.80 20.73 -13.09
CA ILE A 233 -6.84 19.63 -12.86
C ILE A 233 -6.29 19.70 -11.44
N VAL A 234 -6.42 18.59 -10.70
CA VAL A 234 -5.88 18.40 -9.35
C VAL A 234 -4.84 17.29 -9.36
N ALA A 235 -3.62 17.62 -8.95
CA ALA A 235 -2.51 16.65 -8.90
C ALA A 235 -2.69 15.61 -7.80
N GLY A 236 -2.41 14.35 -8.11
CA GLY A 236 -2.21 13.31 -7.13
C GLY A 236 -0.78 13.27 -6.56
N SER A 237 -0.56 12.38 -5.60
CA SER A 237 0.73 12.23 -4.92
C SER A 237 1.86 11.78 -5.88
N LEU A 238 1.56 11.05 -6.95
CA LEU A 238 2.52 10.72 -8.00
C LEU A 238 3.12 11.96 -8.66
N PHE A 239 2.32 12.99 -8.93
CA PHE A 239 2.82 14.24 -9.49
C PHE A 239 3.68 15.01 -8.49
N LYS A 240 3.29 15.01 -7.21
CA LYS A 240 4.01 15.67 -6.11
C LYS A 240 5.35 14.99 -5.80
N ALA A 241 5.44 13.67 -6.00
CA ALA A 241 6.63 12.87 -5.74
C ALA A 241 7.67 12.92 -6.89
N ARG A 242 7.39 13.59 -8.00
CA ARG A 242 8.32 13.65 -9.15
C ARG A 242 9.69 14.20 -8.76
N GLY A 243 10.73 13.51 -9.21
CA GLY A 243 12.12 13.81 -8.87
C GLY A 243 12.53 13.35 -7.47
N GLY A 244 11.71 12.52 -6.80
CA GLY A 244 11.98 12.05 -5.46
C GLY A 244 11.43 10.64 -5.18
N TYR A 245 10.86 10.47 -4.03
CA TYR A 245 10.49 9.19 -3.46
C TYR A 245 9.01 9.14 -3.08
N MET A 246 8.41 7.96 -3.27
CA MET A 246 7.06 7.66 -2.78
C MET A 246 7.12 6.38 -1.96
N VAL A 247 6.59 6.44 -0.74
CA VAL A 247 6.47 5.30 0.17
C VAL A 247 5.02 4.87 0.25
N LEU A 248 4.76 3.58 0.04
CA LEU A 248 3.43 2.99 -0.06
C LEU A 248 3.35 1.70 0.76
N LYS A 249 2.28 1.53 1.54
CA LYS A 249 1.99 0.24 2.18
C LYS A 249 1.36 -0.72 1.16
N VAL A 250 1.98 -1.86 0.95
CA VAL A 250 1.52 -2.90 0.01
C VAL A 250 0.08 -3.32 0.30
N ARG A 251 -0.24 -3.59 1.56
CA ARG A 251 -1.57 -4.01 1.99
C ARG A 251 -2.67 -3.01 1.59
N ASP A 252 -2.38 -1.71 1.67
CA ASP A 252 -3.37 -0.69 1.37
C ASP A 252 -3.59 -0.52 -0.14
N ILE A 253 -2.54 -0.69 -0.95
CA ILE A 253 -2.66 -0.68 -2.42
C ILE A 253 -3.42 -1.90 -2.92
N LEU A 254 -3.12 -3.09 -2.39
CA LEU A 254 -3.73 -4.34 -2.83
C LEU A 254 -5.23 -4.45 -2.49
N LYS A 255 -5.76 -3.61 -1.58
CA LYS A 255 -7.20 -3.49 -1.37
C LYS A 255 -7.96 -3.10 -2.63
N ASN A 256 -7.28 -2.44 -3.57
CA ASN A 256 -7.84 -2.07 -4.88
C ASN A 256 -6.95 -2.62 -5.99
N PRO A 257 -7.31 -3.77 -6.60
CA PRO A 257 -6.51 -4.38 -7.67
C PRO A 257 -6.26 -3.46 -8.86
N LEU A 258 -7.23 -2.60 -9.20
CA LEU A 258 -7.08 -1.64 -10.31
C LEU A 258 -6.04 -0.57 -10.00
N LEU A 259 -5.93 -0.15 -8.75
CA LEU A 259 -4.91 0.81 -8.30
C LEU A 259 -3.52 0.20 -8.47
N TRP A 260 -3.35 -1.07 -8.09
CA TRP A 260 -2.10 -1.82 -8.26
C TRP A 260 -1.71 -1.96 -9.74
N GLU A 261 -2.66 -2.40 -10.57
CA GLU A 261 -2.41 -2.54 -12.02
C GLU A 261 -2.04 -1.21 -12.69
N ASN A 262 -2.72 -0.12 -12.34
CA ASN A 262 -2.37 1.20 -12.89
C ASN A 262 -1.02 1.71 -12.40
N LEU A 263 -0.66 1.45 -11.14
CA LEU A 263 0.67 1.77 -10.62
C LEU A 263 1.76 1.02 -11.42
N LYS A 264 1.59 -0.28 -11.64
CA LYS A 264 2.52 -1.06 -12.47
C LYS A 264 2.65 -0.50 -13.89
N ARG A 265 1.53 -0.13 -14.53
CA ARG A 265 1.54 0.49 -15.87
C ARG A 265 2.34 1.78 -15.89
N VAL A 266 2.14 2.67 -14.91
CA VAL A 266 2.89 3.94 -14.83
C VAL A 266 4.39 3.70 -14.65
N ILE A 267 4.78 2.75 -13.80
CA ILE A 267 6.19 2.39 -13.60
C ILE A 267 6.78 1.81 -14.89
N PHE A 268 6.04 0.95 -15.59
CA PHE A 268 6.48 0.29 -16.81
C PHE A 268 6.65 1.27 -17.98
N HIS A 269 5.63 2.09 -18.23
CA HIS A 269 5.62 3.05 -19.35
C HIS A 269 6.43 4.32 -19.08
N LYS A 270 6.89 4.54 -17.83
CA LYS A 270 7.61 5.75 -17.42
C LYS A 270 6.83 7.04 -17.65
N ARG A 271 5.51 7.00 -17.58
CA ARG A 271 4.60 8.13 -17.78
C ARG A 271 3.45 8.10 -16.81
N ILE A 272 3.12 9.26 -16.22
CA ILE A 272 1.96 9.46 -15.36
C ILE A 272 0.84 10.02 -16.23
N TYR A 273 -0.28 9.33 -16.24
CA TYR A 273 -1.51 9.75 -16.92
C TYR A 273 -2.46 10.32 -15.88
N LEU A 274 -3.01 11.49 -16.16
CA LEU A 274 -4.15 11.99 -15.42
C LEU A 274 -5.39 11.34 -16.06
N SER A 275 -5.97 10.38 -15.38
CA SER A 275 -7.03 9.54 -15.92
C SER A 275 -8.38 9.93 -15.32
N HIS A 276 -9.43 9.87 -16.14
CA HIS A 276 -10.82 9.98 -15.69
C HIS A 276 -11.36 8.68 -15.07
N TYR A 277 -10.54 7.63 -15.08
CA TYR A 277 -10.91 6.32 -14.54
C TYR A 277 -11.29 6.40 -13.04
N PRO A 278 -12.36 5.81 -12.55
CA PRO A 278 -13.28 4.88 -13.21
C PRO A 278 -14.57 5.55 -13.78
N TYR A 279 -14.61 6.86 -13.94
CA TYR A 279 -15.82 7.62 -14.26
C TYR A 279 -16.16 7.65 -15.76
N GLU A 280 -15.21 7.35 -16.64
CA GLU A 280 -15.44 7.33 -18.10
C GLU A 280 -16.51 6.32 -18.53
N GLU A 281 -16.60 5.18 -17.84
CA GLU A 281 -17.61 4.17 -18.14
C GLU A 281 -19.01 4.53 -17.61
N ILE A 282 -19.08 5.40 -16.58
CA ILE A 282 -20.32 5.75 -15.90
C ILE A 282 -20.96 7.00 -16.49
N PHE A 283 -20.17 7.95 -16.99
CA PHE A 283 -20.63 9.23 -17.53
C PHE A 283 -20.05 9.51 -18.93
N PRO A 284 -20.65 8.91 -20.00
CA PRO A 284 -20.13 9.08 -21.35
C PRO A 284 -20.37 10.47 -21.98
N PHE A 285 -21.07 11.38 -21.30
CA PHE A 285 -21.49 12.70 -21.82
C PHE A 285 -20.75 13.89 -21.21
N HIS A 286 -19.47 13.77 -20.86
CA HIS A 286 -18.72 14.91 -20.38
C HIS A 286 -17.73 15.41 -21.44
N VAL A 287 -17.62 16.70 -21.58
CA VAL A 287 -16.55 17.36 -22.35
C VAL A 287 -15.28 17.21 -21.53
N GLY A 288 -14.51 16.16 -21.81
CA GLY A 288 -13.28 15.88 -21.11
C GLY A 288 -12.09 16.64 -21.71
N ILE A 289 -11.19 17.07 -20.86
CA ILE A 289 -9.82 17.47 -21.26
C ILE A 289 -8.91 16.28 -21.04
N TYR A 290 -7.97 16.07 -21.97
CA TYR A 290 -6.99 14.99 -21.93
C TYR A 290 -5.57 15.59 -21.85
N PRO A 291 -5.08 15.86 -20.63
CA PRO A 291 -3.74 16.39 -20.44
C PRO A 291 -2.67 15.44 -20.98
N GLU A 292 -1.60 15.98 -21.52
CA GLU A 292 -0.46 15.18 -21.94
C GLU A 292 0.14 14.41 -20.76
N PRO A 293 0.57 13.14 -21.00
CA PRO A 293 1.22 12.34 -19.97
C PRO A 293 2.53 12.96 -19.49
N VAL A 294 2.72 13.01 -18.20
CA VAL A 294 3.92 13.58 -17.58
C VAL A 294 4.98 12.50 -17.37
N PRO A 295 6.28 12.75 -17.65
CA PRO A 295 7.33 11.76 -17.39
C PRO A 295 7.37 11.30 -15.95
N PHE A 296 7.45 9.97 -15.75
CA PHE A 296 7.62 9.35 -14.45
C PHE A 296 9.11 9.32 -14.07
N ASN A 297 9.45 10.04 -13.03
CA ASN A 297 10.78 10.06 -12.41
C ASN A 297 10.63 10.01 -10.90
N ILE A 298 10.25 8.83 -10.39
CA ILE A 298 9.94 8.60 -8.96
C ILE A 298 10.54 7.26 -8.58
N THR A 299 11.21 7.20 -7.43
CA THR A 299 11.57 5.95 -6.79
C THR A 299 10.45 5.53 -5.84
N ILE A 300 9.86 4.36 -6.07
CA ILE A 300 8.80 3.83 -5.21
C ILE A 300 9.39 2.83 -4.22
N ALA A 301 9.11 3.01 -2.94
CA ALA A 301 9.37 2.08 -1.88
C ALA A 301 8.05 1.45 -1.40
N LEU A 302 7.91 0.15 -1.60
CA LEU A 302 6.80 -0.63 -1.06
C LEU A 302 7.17 -1.15 0.33
N VAL A 303 6.32 -0.91 1.31
CA VAL A 303 6.48 -1.40 2.69
C VAL A 303 5.44 -2.48 2.95
N GLY A 304 5.88 -3.65 3.40
CA GLY A 304 5.01 -4.79 3.69
C GLY A 304 5.73 -5.83 4.54
N ASP A 305 5.04 -6.89 4.88
CA ASP A 305 5.60 -8.05 5.57
C ASP A 305 6.16 -9.10 4.59
N SER A 306 6.91 -10.05 5.13
CA SER A 306 7.56 -11.09 4.32
C SER A 306 6.56 -11.98 3.58
N LEU A 307 5.36 -12.21 4.14
CA LEU A 307 4.30 -12.99 3.50
C LEU A 307 3.78 -12.28 2.25
N MET A 308 3.50 -10.97 2.35
CA MET A 308 3.06 -10.16 1.21
C MET A 308 4.12 -10.13 0.11
N TYR A 309 5.39 -10.00 0.48
CA TYR A 309 6.50 -10.09 -0.48
C TYR A 309 6.50 -11.44 -1.21
N GLN A 310 6.37 -12.56 -0.49
CA GLN A 310 6.34 -13.90 -1.07
C GLN A 310 5.15 -14.08 -2.02
N ILE A 311 3.95 -13.65 -1.60
CA ILE A 311 2.73 -13.72 -2.43
C ILE A 311 2.93 -12.94 -3.73
N LEU A 312 3.39 -11.69 -3.67
CA LEU A 312 3.63 -10.89 -4.87
C LEU A 312 4.72 -11.48 -5.75
N SER A 313 5.81 -11.98 -5.16
CA SER A 313 6.90 -12.58 -5.90
C SER A 313 6.51 -13.87 -6.63
N LEU A 314 5.56 -14.65 -6.10
CA LEU A 314 5.11 -15.92 -6.68
C LEU A 314 3.95 -15.74 -7.66
N TYR A 315 3.02 -14.84 -7.36
CA TYR A 315 1.75 -14.77 -8.10
C TYR A 315 1.61 -13.51 -9.00
N ASP A 316 2.44 -12.47 -8.82
CA ASP A 316 2.45 -11.31 -9.73
C ASP A 316 3.68 -11.38 -10.65
N PRO A 317 3.50 -11.67 -11.96
CA PRO A 317 4.63 -11.86 -12.88
C PRO A 317 5.44 -10.59 -13.12
N ASP A 318 4.87 -9.40 -12.86
CA ASP A 318 5.53 -8.12 -13.07
C ASP A 318 6.29 -7.65 -11.84
N PHE A 319 5.97 -8.16 -10.65
CA PHE A 319 6.50 -7.65 -9.39
C PHE A 319 8.03 -7.64 -9.34
N ASN A 320 8.66 -8.79 -9.55
CA ASN A 320 10.12 -8.92 -9.51
C ASN A 320 10.82 -8.14 -10.64
N ARG A 321 10.12 -7.85 -11.73
CA ARG A 321 10.64 -7.05 -12.83
C ARG A 321 10.65 -5.57 -12.50
N LEU A 322 9.64 -5.08 -11.77
CA LEU A 322 9.47 -3.67 -11.42
C LEU A 322 10.17 -3.31 -10.11
N PHE A 323 10.14 -4.20 -9.11
CA PHE A 323 10.72 -4.00 -7.79
C PHE A 323 11.92 -4.94 -7.58
N LYS A 324 13.11 -4.48 -7.97
CA LYS A 324 14.32 -5.30 -8.05
C LYS A 324 15.15 -5.33 -6.77
N VAL A 325 14.91 -4.40 -5.86
CA VAL A 325 15.68 -4.27 -4.62
C VAL A 325 14.78 -4.62 -3.45
N LYS A 326 15.20 -5.60 -2.66
CA LYS A 326 14.57 -5.98 -1.41
C LYS A 326 15.43 -5.47 -0.25
N GLY A 327 14.84 -4.69 0.64
CA GLY A 327 15.39 -4.38 1.97
C GLY A 327 14.61 -5.19 2.99
N GLU A 328 15.28 -6.01 3.78
CA GLU A 328 14.65 -6.86 4.79
C GLU A 328 15.16 -6.48 6.18
N PHE A 329 14.26 -6.43 7.15
CA PHE A 329 14.56 -6.22 8.54
C PHE A 329 14.33 -7.52 9.29
N ASP A 330 15.37 -8.04 9.96
CA ASP A 330 15.24 -9.21 10.81
C ASP A 330 14.47 -8.81 12.09
N PRO A 331 13.39 -9.52 12.43
CA PRO A 331 12.66 -9.27 13.68
C PRO A 331 13.45 -9.64 14.94
N VAL A 332 14.59 -10.33 14.79
CA VAL A 332 15.42 -10.79 15.90
C VAL A 332 16.90 -10.56 15.57
N VAL A 333 17.65 -9.93 16.47
CA VAL A 333 19.09 -9.71 16.31
C VAL A 333 19.87 -10.24 17.50
N ASP A 334 21.14 -10.59 17.28
CA ASP A 334 22.03 -11.05 18.34
C ASP A 334 22.28 -9.92 19.35
N VAL A 335 22.35 -10.27 20.64
CA VAL A 335 22.69 -9.34 21.72
C VAL A 335 24.20 -9.26 21.84
N ASP A 336 24.72 -8.07 21.58
CA ASP A 336 26.10 -7.70 21.84
C ASP A 336 26.18 -6.43 22.71
N GLU A 337 27.39 -6.03 23.05
CA GLU A 337 27.59 -4.81 23.85
C GLU A 337 27.05 -3.54 23.18
N ASP A 338 27.05 -3.48 21.85
CA ASP A 338 26.60 -2.33 21.09
C ASP A 338 25.07 -2.24 21.13
N VAL A 339 24.39 -3.36 20.97
CA VAL A 339 22.93 -3.46 21.10
C VAL A 339 22.49 -3.05 22.52
N ILE A 340 23.16 -3.55 23.56
CA ILE A 340 22.86 -3.20 24.96
C ILE A 340 23.04 -1.69 25.21
N LYS A 341 24.09 -1.09 24.66
CA LYS A 341 24.35 0.37 24.79
C LYS A 341 23.35 1.23 24.02
N ARG A 342 22.86 0.74 22.88
CA ARG A 342 21.87 1.46 22.03
C ARG A 342 20.44 1.32 22.49
N PHE A 343 20.10 0.26 23.18
CA PHE A 343 18.72 0.02 23.62
C PHE A 343 18.15 1.15 24.50
N PRO A 344 18.88 1.71 25.51
CA PRO A 344 18.40 2.87 26.28
C PRO A 344 18.16 4.11 25.41
N VAL A 345 19.00 4.31 24.36
CA VAL A 345 18.83 5.43 23.41
C VAL A 345 17.56 5.24 22.59
N LEU A 346 17.26 4.01 22.18
CA LEU A 346 16.02 3.67 21.50
C LEU A 346 14.80 3.99 22.38
N VAL A 347 14.80 3.51 23.65
CA VAL A 347 13.73 3.78 24.60
C VAL A 347 13.53 5.28 24.78
N LYS A 348 14.60 6.06 24.95
CA LYS A 348 14.53 7.51 25.06
C LYS A 348 13.93 8.17 23.82
N ASN A 349 14.29 7.71 22.62
CA ASN A 349 13.74 8.21 21.37
C ASN A 349 12.22 7.93 21.29
N ILE A 350 11.78 6.73 21.65
CA ILE A 350 10.35 6.37 21.70
C ILE A 350 9.61 7.29 22.67
N VAL A 351 10.10 7.42 23.90
CA VAL A 351 9.53 8.30 24.94
C VAL A 351 9.38 9.73 24.43
N SER A 352 10.44 10.27 23.80
CA SER A 352 10.42 11.63 23.28
C SER A 352 9.45 11.81 22.09
N GLN A 353 9.34 10.83 21.21
CA GLN A 353 8.43 10.88 20.05
C GLN A 353 6.97 10.75 20.45
N GLU A 354 6.68 9.93 21.45
CA GLU A 354 5.34 9.68 21.94
C GLU A 354 4.89 10.67 23.03
N GLY A 355 5.81 11.49 23.57
CA GLY A 355 5.52 12.44 24.63
C GLY A 355 5.19 11.80 25.97
N LEU A 356 5.83 10.66 26.26
CA LEU A 356 5.62 9.88 27.49
C LEU A 356 6.57 10.34 28.62
N LYS A 357 6.30 9.88 29.85
CA LYS A 357 7.21 10.06 30.98
C LYS A 357 8.55 9.37 30.75
N ASP A 358 9.61 9.92 31.34
CA ASP A 358 10.94 9.30 31.29
C ASP A 358 10.91 7.90 31.97
N VAL A 359 11.84 7.04 31.59
CA VAL A 359 12.00 5.67 32.10
C VAL A 359 13.28 5.58 32.93
N ASP A 360 13.20 5.02 34.12
CA ASP A 360 14.39 4.76 34.94
C ASP A 360 15.24 3.58 34.40
N ALA A 361 16.41 3.38 34.97
CA ALA A 361 17.34 2.33 34.54
C ALA A 361 16.74 0.91 34.70
N ASP A 362 15.97 0.70 35.78
CA ASP A 362 15.31 -0.59 36.03
C ASP A 362 14.18 -0.82 34.99
N GLY A 363 13.45 0.23 34.62
CA GLY A 363 12.43 0.16 33.57
C GLY A 363 13.02 -0.20 32.20
N VAL A 364 14.15 0.40 31.86
CA VAL A 364 14.89 0.04 30.63
C VAL A 364 15.36 -1.41 30.68
N THR A 365 15.83 -1.87 31.83
CA THR A 365 16.28 -3.26 32.04
C THR A 365 15.12 -4.25 31.85
N GLU A 366 13.96 -3.97 32.43
CA GLU A 366 12.76 -4.83 32.27
C GLU A 366 12.25 -4.84 30.82
N LEU A 367 12.30 -3.72 30.11
CA LEU A 367 11.97 -3.67 28.67
C LEU A 367 12.97 -4.50 27.84
N LEU A 368 14.24 -4.44 28.15
CA LEU A 368 15.25 -5.27 27.49
C LEU A 368 15.01 -6.76 27.79
N ARG A 369 14.78 -7.13 29.05
CA ARG A 369 14.40 -8.51 29.41
C ARG A 369 13.21 -9.01 28.62
N TYR A 370 12.18 -8.20 28.52
CA TYR A 370 11.00 -8.56 27.74
C TYR A 370 11.29 -8.73 26.26
N SER A 371 12.14 -7.85 25.68
CA SER A 371 12.59 -7.99 24.28
C SER A 371 13.40 -9.28 24.06
N VAL A 372 14.21 -9.69 25.04
CA VAL A 372 14.91 -10.99 25.05
C VAL A 372 13.90 -12.13 25.16
N GLU A 373 12.93 -12.05 26.05
CA GLU A 373 11.85 -13.04 26.19
C GLU A 373 11.11 -13.27 24.88
N LEU A 374 10.70 -12.18 24.22
CA LEU A 374 10.01 -12.23 22.92
C LEU A 374 10.86 -12.83 21.78
N SER A 375 12.18 -12.78 21.90
CA SER A 375 13.07 -13.40 20.92
C SER A 375 13.18 -14.93 21.06
N GLY A 376 12.79 -15.46 22.23
CA GLY A 376 12.92 -16.86 22.60
C GLY A 376 14.37 -17.33 22.79
N SER A 377 15.37 -16.42 22.91
CA SER A 377 16.77 -16.78 23.13
C SER A 377 17.50 -15.75 23.98
N ARG A 378 18.24 -16.19 24.99
CA ARG A 378 19.05 -15.31 25.85
C ARG A 378 20.14 -14.54 25.10
N LYS A 379 20.48 -14.99 23.88
CA LYS A 379 21.48 -14.36 23.02
C LYS A 379 20.90 -13.39 22.01
N LYS A 380 19.58 -13.18 21.99
CA LYS A 380 18.89 -12.40 20.98
C LYS A 380 17.88 -11.43 21.61
N ILE A 381 17.57 -10.34 20.89
CA ILE A 381 16.45 -9.46 21.21
C ILE A 381 15.46 -9.40 20.06
N ASN A 382 14.22 -9.18 20.39
CA ASN A 382 13.18 -8.87 19.41
C ASN A 382 13.28 -7.39 19.02
N THR A 383 13.26 -7.09 17.73
CA THR A 383 13.38 -5.75 17.15
C THR A 383 12.04 -5.18 16.67
N ILE A 384 10.92 -5.84 16.98
CA ILE A 384 9.57 -5.31 16.75
C ILE A 384 9.25 -4.29 17.85
N PHE A 385 9.83 -3.10 17.73
CA PHE A 385 9.77 -2.06 18.78
C PHE A 385 8.37 -1.50 19.05
N SER A 386 7.39 -1.76 18.18
CA SER A 386 5.99 -1.43 18.47
C SER A 386 5.50 -2.06 19.78
N THR A 387 5.95 -3.28 20.09
CA THR A 387 5.59 -3.96 21.36
C THR A 387 6.17 -3.23 22.57
N VAL A 388 7.42 -2.76 22.47
CA VAL A 388 8.06 -1.93 23.53
C VAL A 388 7.31 -0.60 23.69
N THR A 389 6.94 0.04 22.56
CA THR A 389 6.15 1.27 22.56
C THR A 389 4.82 1.10 23.25
N ASP A 390 4.12 0.01 22.99
CA ASP A 390 2.82 -0.27 23.59
C ASP A 390 2.92 -0.52 25.11
N ILE A 391 4.00 -1.20 25.56
CA ILE A 391 4.25 -1.35 27.01
C ILE A 391 4.54 0.00 27.64
N LEU A 392 5.33 0.86 26.99
CA LEU A 392 5.63 2.18 27.50
C LEU A 392 4.37 3.05 27.62
N ARG A 393 3.47 3.00 26.64
CA ARG A 393 2.19 3.71 26.68
C ARG A 393 1.30 3.23 27.83
N GLU A 394 1.20 1.91 28.03
CA GLU A 394 0.45 1.35 29.16
C GLU A 394 1.11 1.71 30.51
N ALA A 395 2.45 1.65 30.59
CA ALA A 395 3.18 1.99 31.80
C ALA A 395 3.05 3.48 32.14
N ASP A 396 3.08 4.36 31.16
CA ASP A 396 2.84 5.80 31.34
C ASP A 396 1.43 6.07 31.89
N ALA A 397 0.42 5.40 31.33
CA ALA A 397 -0.97 5.56 31.76
C ALA A 397 -1.25 5.09 33.20
N VAL A 398 -0.54 4.06 33.68
CA VAL A 398 -0.74 3.53 35.04
C VAL A 398 0.27 4.06 36.06
N SER A 399 1.34 4.71 35.62
CA SER A 399 2.35 5.29 36.48
C SER A 399 1.78 6.48 37.25
N THR A 400 1.85 6.42 38.58
CA THR A 400 1.52 7.53 39.50
C THR A 400 2.69 8.45 39.77
N GLU A 401 3.89 8.07 39.34
CA GLU A 401 5.13 8.81 39.51
C GLU A 401 5.45 9.61 38.24
N ASP A 402 6.39 10.55 38.31
CA ASP A 402 6.85 11.34 37.15
C ASP A 402 7.75 10.53 36.20
N THR A 403 8.16 9.34 36.62
CA THR A 403 8.97 8.40 35.85
C THR A 403 8.34 7.02 35.79
N ILE A 404 8.57 6.30 34.70
CA ILE A 404 8.20 4.89 34.53
C ILE A 404 9.27 4.02 35.17
N THR A 405 8.92 3.32 36.25
CA THR A 405 9.87 2.47 37.00
C THR A 405 9.87 1.03 36.49
N GLY A 406 10.94 0.28 36.79
CA GLY A 406 11.00 -1.15 36.50
C GLY A 406 9.82 -1.95 37.06
N LYS A 407 9.35 -1.61 38.27
CA LYS A 407 8.17 -2.22 38.86
C LYS A 407 6.92 -1.96 38.04
N THR A 408 6.75 -0.74 37.51
CA THR A 408 5.60 -0.39 36.67
C THR A 408 5.62 -1.20 35.38
N VAL A 409 6.77 -1.26 34.67
CA VAL A 409 6.94 -2.08 33.46
C VAL A 409 6.61 -3.54 33.70
N LYS A 410 7.15 -4.12 34.78
CA LYS A 410 6.90 -5.52 35.17
C LYS A 410 5.43 -5.81 35.45
N ASN A 411 4.73 -4.89 36.13
CA ASN A 411 3.30 -5.03 36.41
C ASN A 411 2.50 -4.98 35.09
N VAL A 412 2.80 -4.06 34.19
CA VAL A 412 2.14 -3.97 32.89
C VAL A 412 2.30 -5.25 32.06
N ILE A 413 3.51 -5.82 32.01
CA ILE A 413 3.75 -7.10 31.34
C ILE A 413 2.91 -8.22 31.95
N LYS A 414 2.87 -8.28 33.30
CA LYS A 414 2.07 -9.26 34.04
C LYS A 414 0.57 -9.09 33.78
N ASP A 415 0.09 -7.85 33.75
CA ASP A 415 -1.34 -7.57 33.50
C ASP A 415 -1.71 -7.91 32.05
N ARG A 416 -0.81 -7.72 31.08
CA ARG A 416 -1.00 -8.19 29.69
C ARG A 416 -1.16 -9.72 29.66
N LYS A 417 -0.25 -10.47 30.29
CA LYS A 417 -0.36 -11.93 30.38
C LYS A 417 -1.68 -12.34 31.04
N PHE A 418 -2.08 -11.69 32.12
CA PHE A 418 -3.32 -11.97 32.82
C PHE A 418 -4.57 -11.75 31.95
N ARG A 419 -4.59 -10.73 31.11
CA ARG A 419 -5.71 -10.48 30.19
C ARG A 419 -5.89 -11.58 29.15
N LEU A 420 -4.82 -12.33 28.82
CA LEU A 420 -4.80 -13.35 27.78
C LEU A 420 -4.90 -14.79 28.29
N ASN A 421 -4.64 -15.02 29.59
CA ASN A 421 -4.42 -16.34 30.15
C ASN A 421 -5.72 -17.10 30.61
N MET A 422 -6.91 -16.62 30.22
CA MET A 422 -8.17 -17.22 30.64
C MET A 422 -8.25 -18.74 30.39
N ILE A 423 -7.77 -19.20 29.23
CA ILE A 423 -7.81 -20.63 28.86
C ILE A 423 -6.79 -21.41 29.72
N GLU A 424 -5.61 -20.86 29.92
CA GLU A 424 -4.59 -21.41 30.78
C GLU A 424 -5.15 -21.61 32.23
N GLU A 425 -5.76 -20.58 32.79
CA GLU A 425 -6.39 -20.65 34.13
C GLU A 425 -7.48 -21.73 34.24
N LYS A 426 -8.30 -21.88 33.19
CA LYS A 426 -9.28 -22.98 33.14
C LYS A 426 -8.62 -24.35 33.15
N ILE A 427 -7.55 -24.53 32.40
CA ILE A 427 -6.79 -25.78 32.33
C ILE A 427 -6.09 -26.06 33.66
N ARG A 428 -5.50 -25.04 34.30
CA ARG A 428 -4.93 -25.13 35.64
C ARG A 428 -5.96 -25.63 36.66
N LYS A 429 -7.16 -25.04 36.65
CA LYS A 429 -8.28 -25.44 37.51
C LYS A 429 -8.73 -26.88 37.26
N MET A 430 -8.69 -27.37 36.00
CA MET A 430 -8.98 -28.78 35.72
C MET A 430 -7.94 -29.74 36.31
N PHE A 431 -6.65 -29.35 36.39
CA PHE A 431 -5.63 -30.11 37.11
C PHE A 431 -5.83 -30.07 38.63
N GLU A 432 -6.23 -28.92 39.19
CA GLU A 432 -6.56 -28.77 40.62
C GLU A 432 -7.75 -29.64 41.00
N GLU A 433 -8.82 -29.64 40.23
CA GLU A 433 -10.02 -30.44 40.42
C GLU A 433 -9.83 -31.93 40.08
N GLY A 434 -8.66 -32.33 39.58
CA GLY A 434 -8.38 -33.71 39.20
C GLY A 434 -9.08 -34.17 37.90
N LYS A 435 -9.71 -33.27 37.15
CA LYS A 435 -10.32 -33.57 35.85
C LYS A 435 -9.26 -33.88 34.77
N LEU A 436 -8.17 -33.16 34.81
CA LEU A 436 -6.96 -33.51 34.05
C LEU A 436 -5.99 -34.20 35.01
N ILE A 437 -5.47 -35.34 34.56
CA ILE A 437 -4.61 -36.20 35.37
C ILE A 437 -3.16 -35.97 35.01
N ALA A 438 -2.38 -35.51 35.96
CA ALA A 438 -0.92 -35.53 35.93
C ALA A 438 -0.41 -36.06 37.28
N ASP A 439 0.40 -37.10 37.24
CA ASP A 439 1.14 -37.60 38.37
C ASP A 439 2.43 -36.79 38.52
N ILE A 440 2.67 -36.26 39.72
CA ILE A 440 3.86 -35.43 40.02
C ILE A 440 4.76 -36.06 41.09
N LYS A 441 4.53 -37.32 41.43
CA LYS A 441 5.25 -38.04 42.48
C LYS A 441 5.31 -39.52 42.15
N GLY A 442 6.35 -40.18 42.65
CA GLY A 442 6.51 -41.63 42.56
C GLY A 442 6.99 -42.11 41.21
N LYS A 443 6.89 -43.43 40.97
CA LYS A 443 7.33 -44.09 39.73
C LYS A 443 6.22 -44.98 39.19
N LYS A 444 6.03 -44.97 37.86
CA LYS A 444 5.06 -45.85 37.18
C LYS A 444 5.71 -46.42 35.93
N ALA A 445 5.43 -47.72 35.63
CA ALA A 445 5.79 -48.28 34.35
C ALA A 445 4.76 -47.86 33.29
N SER A 446 5.19 -47.82 32.04
CA SER A 446 4.36 -47.59 30.85
C SER A 446 3.73 -46.16 30.79
N GLN A 447 4.19 -45.24 31.61
CA GLN A 447 3.67 -43.86 31.69
C GLN A 447 4.80 -42.85 31.82
N VAL A 448 4.71 -41.74 31.07
CA VAL A 448 5.66 -40.63 31.11
C VAL A 448 4.88 -39.31 31.02
N ASN A 449 5.33 -38.30 31.74
CA ASN A 449 4.84 -36.93 31.56
C ASN A 449 5.58 -36.28 30.40
N GLY A 450 4.95 -36.18 29.22
CA GLY A 450 5.36 -35.33 28.13
C GLY A 450 4.91 -33.88 28.35
N LEU A 451 5.34 -32.98 27.49
CA LEU A 451 5.04 -31.55 27.54
C LEU A 451 4.50 -31.06 26.20
N SER A 452 3.36 -30.40 26.24
CA SER A 452 2.74 -29.78 25.07
C SER A 452 2.57 -28.27 25.26
N VAL A 453 2.52 -27.54 24.15
CA VAL A 453 2.23 -26.09 24.11
C VAL A 453 0.89 -25.89 23.43
N ILE A 454 0.08 -24.98 23.94
CA ILE A 454 -1.15 -24.50 23.33
C ILE A 454 -0.89 -23.08 22.84
N GLU A 455 -1.06 -22.86 21.55
CA GLU A 455 -0.90 -21.54 20.91
C GLU A 455 -2.27 -20.94 20.62
N LEU A 456 -2.48 -19.68 21.07
CA LEU A 456 -3.73 -18.92 20.94
C LEU A 456 -3.53 -17.60 20.19
N GLY A 457 -2.68 -17.61 19.19
CA GLY A 457 -2.34 -16.42 18.41
C GLY A 457 -1.21 -15.62 19.06
N ASP A 458 -1.54 -14.66 19.90
CA ASP A 458 -0.58 -13.79 20.61
C ASP A 458 -0.20 -14.25 22.01
N PHE A 459 -0.73 -15.40 22.45
CA PHE A 459 -0.45 -15.99 23.75
C PHE A 459 -0.24 -17.50 23.62
N SER A 460 0.78 -18.01 24.28
CA SER A 460 1.05 -19.46 24.36
C SER A 460 1.36 -19.86 25.79
N PHE A 461 1.01 -21.08 26.14
CA PHE A 461 1.31 -21.69 27.43
C PHE A 461 1.51 -23.19 27.33
N GLY A 462 2.27 -23.74 28.25
CA GLY A 462 2.55 -25.17 28.33
C GLY A 462 1.66 -25.92 29.29
N LYS A 463 1.54 -27.21 29.09
CA LYS A 463 0.92 -28.14 30.05
C LYS A 463 1.59 -29.51 29.98
N PRO A 464 1.58 -30.29 31.10
CA PRO A 464 1.93 -31.70 31.01
C PRO A 464 0.86 -32.49 30.26
N SER A 465 1.31 -33.44 29.49
CA SER A 465 0.49 -34.43 28.78
C SER A 465 0.92 -35.81 29.20
N ARG A 466 0.01 -36.62 29.76
CA ARG A 466 0.30 -37.96 30.14
C ARG A 466 0.37 -38.86 28.89
N ILE A 467 1.52 -39.44 28.65
CA ILE A 467 1.78 -40.39 27.56
C ILE A 467 1.85 -41.78 28.15
N THR A 468 1.09 -42.70 27.57
CA THR A 468 1.07 -44.10 27.99
C THR A 468 1.45 -45.03 26.82
N ALA A 469 2.06 -46.14 27.13
CA ALA A 469 2.35 -47.19 26.14
C ALA A 469 1.89 -48.54 26.67
N ALA A 470 1.34 -49.37 25.81
CA ALA A 470 0.94 -50.74 26.13
C ALA A 470 1.57 -51.73 25.14
N SER A 471 2.53 -52.51 25.67
CA SER A 471 3.27 -53.49 24.87
C SER A 471 2.74 -54.92 25.09
N TYR A 472 2.68 -55.67 24.02
CA TYR A 472 2.27 -57.06 24.02
C TYR A 472 2.91 -57.84 22.86
N ILE A 473 2.83 -59.15 22.92
CA ILE A 473 3.36 -60.01 21.85
C ILE A 473 2.52 -59.83 20.59
N GLY A 474 3.15 -59.48 19.48
CA GLY A 474 2.45 -59.23 18.22
C GLY A 474 3.44 -58.87 17.09
N GLU A 475 2.91 -58.55 15.93
CA GLU A 475 3.71 -58.27 14.71
C GLU A 475 3.48 -56.86 14.16
N LYS A 476 2.64 -56.03 14.83
CA LYS A 476 2.25 -54.71 14.30
C LYS A 476 3.30 -53.59 14.54
N GLY A 477 4.33 -53.88 15.36
CA GLY A 477 5.29 -52.86 15.75
C GLY A 477 4.67 -51.79 16.65
N ILE A 478 5.12 -50.55 16.52
CA ILE A 478 4.61 -49.41 17.29
C ILE A 478 3.39 -48.82 16.58
N ILE A 479 2.29 -48.70 17.31
CA ILE A 479 0.99 -48.22 16.83
C ILE A 479 0.74 -46.87 17.51
N ASN A 480 0.60 -45.81 16.72
CA ASN A 480 0.21 -44.49 17.18
C ASN A 480 -1.32 -44.40 17.16
N ILE A 481 -1.95 -44.34 18.34
CA ILE A 481 -3.40 -44.26 18.46
C ILE A 481 -3.95 -42.97 17.84
N GLU A 482 -3.30 -41.83 18.04
CA GLU A 482 -3.71 -40.53 17.46
C GLU A 482 -3.73 -40.60 15.94
N ARG A 483 -2.80 -41.30 15.32
CA ARG A 483 -2.77 -41.51 13.85
C ARG A 483 -3.94 -42.36 13.37
N GLU A 484 -4.23 -43.47 14.08
CA GLU A 484 -5.29 -44.39 13.70
C GLU A 484 -6.69 -43.75 13.76
N VAL A 485 -6.83 -42.67 14.56
CA VAL A 485 -8.08 -41.90 14.71
C VAL A 485 -8.02 -40.50 14.07
N GLU A 486 -7.02 -40.25 13.22
CA GLU A 486 -6.86 -38.98 12.46
C GLU A 486 -6.68 -37.72 13.36
N LEU A 487 -6.10 -37.91 14.54
CA LEU A 487 -5.73 -36.84 15.48
C LEU A 487 -4.22 -36.57 15.50
N SER A 488 -3.44 -37.13 14.58
CA SER A 488 -2.00 -36.95 14.48
C SER A 488 -1.65 -36.15 13.24
N GLY A 489 -1.03 -35.01 13.43
CA GLY A 489 -0.45 -34.25 12.33
C GLY A 489 0.74 -34.94 11.67
N PRO A 490 1.15 -34.48 10.47
CA PRO A 490 2.23 -35.13 9.68
C PRO A 490 3.58 -35.20 10.40
N ILE A 491 3.94 -34.14 11.16
CA ILE A 491 5.22 -34.06 11.86
C ILE A 491 5.22 -35.02 13.05
N HIS A 492 4.12 -35.09 13.81
CA HIS A 492 3.99 -36.05 14.92
C HIS A 492 4.05 -37.49 14.39
N SER A 493 3.31 -37.82 13.33
CA SER A 493 3.39 -39.15 12.68
C SER A 493 4.79 -39.51 12.25
N LYS A 494 5.57 -38.56 11.70
CA LYS A 494 6.98 -38.74 11.36
C LYS A 494 7.82 -39.04 12.61
N GLY A 495 7.60 -38.33 13.72
CA GLY A 495 8.27 -38.56 15.00
C GLY A 495 8.11 -40.01 15.47
N VAL A 496 6.87 -40.52 15.46
CA VAL A 496 6.59 -41.92 15.83
C VAL A 496 7.25 -42.94 14.88
N MET A 497 7.33 -42.63 13.61
CA MET A 497 8.09 -43.50 12.68
C MET A 497 9.60 -43.51 12.96
N ILE A 498 10.16 -42.37 13.36
CA ILE A 498 11.57 -42.23 13.75
C ILE A 498 11.86 -43.05 15.00
N LEU A 499 11.03 -42.94 16.05
CA LEU A 499 11.22 -43.75 17.26
C LEU A 499 11.06 -45.25 17.00
N SER A 500 10.16 -45.62 16.10
CA SER A 500 10.06 -47.02 15.64
C SER A 500 11.35 -47.49 14.95
N GLY A 501 11.96 -46.64 14.13
CA GLY A 501 13.27 -46.88 13.53
C GLY A 501 14.37 -47.07 14.56
N TYR A 502 14.40 -46.22 15.61
CA TYR A 502 15.35 -46.40 16.72
C TYR A 502 15.20 -47.76 17.42
N VAL A 503 13.97 -48.16 17.78
CA VAL A 503 13.70 -49.45 18.42
C VAL A 503 14.14 -50.59 17.54
N GLY A 504 13.82 -50.56 16.24
CA GLY A 504 14.27 -51.54 15.25
C GLY A 504 15.81 -51.62 15.15
N HIS A 505 16.46 -50.46 15.05
CA HIS A 505 17.92 -50.36 14.94
C HIS A 505 18.63 -50.83 16.21
N LYS A 506 18.13 -50.47 17.39
CA LYS A 506 18.79 -50.81 18.67
C LYS A 506 18.57 -52.26 19.09
N TYR A 507 17.38 -52.84 18.86
CA TYR A 507 17.02 -54.11 19.42
C TYR A 507 16.71 -55.24 18.40
N GLY A 508 16.45 -54.89 17.14
CA GLY A 508 15.99 -55.83 16.11
C GLY A 508 17.08 -56.45 15.24
N LYS A 509 18.39 -56.16 15.51
CA LYS A 509 19.48 -56.67 14.69
C LYS A 509 19.74 -58.17 14.82
N ASP A 510 19.63 -58.68 16.04
CA ASP A 510 19.98 -60.06 16.32
C ASP A 510 18.75 -60.99 16.39
N THR A 511 17.59 -60.43 16.68
CA THR A 511 16.35 -61.25 16.85
C THR A 511 15.18 -60.42 16.26
N PRO A 512 14.29 -61.01 15.45
CA PRO A 512 13.09 -60.34 14.99
C PRO A 512 12.23 -59.85 16.14
N LEU A 513 11.68 -58.63 15.99
CA LEU A 513 10.82 -58.03 17.01
C LEU A 513 9.39 -58.59 16.88
N ALA A 514 9.00 -59.48 17.84
CA ALA A 514 7.62 -59.94 17.98
C ALA A 514 6.85 -59.01 18.93
N LEU A 515 6.77 -57.74 18.55
CA LEU A 515 6.25 -56.65 19.37
C LEU A 515 5.06 -55.96 18.70
N SER A 516 4.01 -55.76 19.46
CA SER A 516 3.00 -54.76 19.22
C SER A 516 2.94 -53.82 20.44
N CYS A 517 3.01 -52.51 20.22
CA CYS A 517 2.99 -51.52 21.30
C CYS A 517 2.16 -50.32 20.84
N SER A 518 1.07 -50.02 21.53
CA SER A 518 0.30 -48.82 21.30
C SER A 518 0.80 -47.67 22.17
N ILE A 519 0.81 -46.46 21.61
CA ILE A 519 1.13 -45.21 22.30
C ILE A 519 -0.13 -44.32 22.26
N ALA A 520 -0.42 -43.64 23.37
CA ALA A 520 -1.51 -42.68 23.45
C ALA A 520 -1.15 -41.47 24.29
N PHE A 521 -1.63 -40.31 23.85
CA PHE A 521 -1.71 -39.08 24.65
C PHE A 521 -3.03 -39.05 25.41
N GLU A 522 -2.97 -39.46 26.68
CA GLU A 522 -4.17 -39.55 27.50
C GLU A 522 -4.86 -38.16 27.70
N GLN A 523 -6.17 -38.14 27.57
CA GLN A 523 -6.98 -36.94 27.69
C GLN A 523 -6.62 -35.83 26.70
N SER A 524 -6.12 -36.22 25.53
CA SER A 524 -5.95 -35.34 24.36
C SER A 524 -7.06 -35.61 23.35
N TYR A 525 -7.89 -34.63 23.06
CA TYR A 525 -9.05 -34.75 22.15
C TYR A 525 -8.92 -33.84 20.92
N GLY A 526 -7.82 -33.13 20.81
CA GLY A 526 -7.46 -32.31 19.66
C GLY A 526 -6.29 -32.92 18.91
N GLU A 527 -5.99 -32.34 17.75
CA GLU A 527 -4.85 -32.75 16.94
C GLU A 527 -3.53 -32.58 17.70
N VAL A 528 -2.69 -33.60 17.68
CA VAL A 528 -1.32 -33.58 18.20
C VAL A 528 -0.37 -33.36 17.04
N GLU A 529 0.38 -32.27 17.08
CA GLU A 529 1.34 -31.89 16.05
C GLU A 529 2.74 -31.67 16.64
N GLY A 530 3.76 -31.85 15.81
CA GLY A 530 5.16 -31.75 16.19
C GLY A 530 5.76 -33.05 16.73
N ASP A 531 7.08 -33.16 16.63
CA ASP A 531 7.87 -34.33 17.08
C ASP A 531 8.50 -34.16 18.46
N SER A 532 8.19 -33.06 19.17
CA SER A 532 8.84 -32.70 20.43
C SER A 532 8.54 -33.62 21.61
N ALA A 533 7.60 -34.52 21.46
CA ALA A 533 7.26 -35.54 22.47
C ALA A 533 7.95 -36.89 22.22
N SER A 534 8.70 -37.05 21.12
CA SER A 534 9.27 -38.36 20.72
C SER A 534 10.16 -39.00 21.81
N ALA A 535 10.88 -38.21 22.59
CA ALA A 535 11.68 -38.71 23.70
C ALA A 535 10.80 -39.30 24.82
N ALA A 536 9.66 -38.63 25.14
CA ALA A 536 8.69 -39.10 26.13
C ALA A 536 7.98 -40.37 25.65
N GLU A 537 7.56 -40.37 24.38
CA GLU A 537 6.91 -41.55 23.75
C GLU A 537 7.84 -42.75 23.73
N LEU A 538 9.11 -42.56 23.34
CA LEU A 538 10.10 -43.61 23.34
C LEU A 538 10.32 -44.21 24.74
N LEU A 539 10.46 -43.33 25.74
CA LEU A 539 10.61 -43.78 27.12
C LEU A 539 9.38 -44.54 27.63
N ALA A 540 8.17 -44.14 27.28
CA ALA A 540 6.95 -44.87 27.60
C ALA A 540 6.93 -46.26 26.96
N VAL A 541 7.32 -46.35 25.67
CA VAL A 541 7.46 -47.66 24.93
C VAL A 541 8.47 -48.56 25.60
N LEU A 542 9.68 -48.07 25.84
CA LEU A 542 10.75 -48.86 26.45
C LEU A 542 10.40 -49.28 27.88
N SER A 543 9.83 -48.37 28.67
CA SER A 543 9.30 -48.67 30.01
C SER A 543 8.25 -49.74 29.97
N SER A 544 7.34 -49.74 28.99
CA SER A 544 6.29 -50.73 28.82
C SER A 544 6.87 -52.11 28.46
N ILE A 545 7.84 -52.17 27.56
CA ILE A 545 8.49 -53.41 27.15
C ILE A 545 9.23 -54.07 28.33
N GLY A 546 10.01 -53.26 29.07
CA GLY A 546 10.82 -53.76 30.20
C GLY A 546 10.08 -53.84 31.53
N GLU A 547 8.84 -53.34 31.63
CA GLU A 547 8.08 -53.15 32.86
C GLU A 547 8.88 -52.29 33.88
N ILE A 548 9.71 -51.37 33.38
CA ILE A 548 10.61 -50.56 34.20
C ILE A 548 9.92 -49.25 34.62
N PRO A 549 9.81 -48.98 35.94
CA PRO A 549 9.14 -47.78 36.44
C PRO A 549 9.93 -46.49 36.08
N VAL A 550 9.21 -45.48 35.59
CA VAL A 550 9.72 -44.15 35.23
C VAL A 550 9.22 -43.12 36.28
N ARG A 551 10.08 -42.19 36.63
CA ARG A 551 9.75 -41.07 37.56
C ARG A 551 8.61 -40.22 37.00
N GLN A 552 7.63 -39.97 37.86
CA GLN A 552 6.47 -39.14 37.51
C GLN A 552 6.63 -37.69 38.02
N ASP A 553 7.57 -37.43 38.89
CA ASP A 553 7.97 -36.11 39.34
C ASP A 553 8.77 -35.32 38.33
N ILE A 554 9.15 -35.95 37.22
CA ILE A 554 9.88 -35.32 36.11
C ILE A 554 9.04 -35.43 34.83
N ALA A 555 8.94 -34.29 34.11
CA ALA A 555 8.46 -34.27 32.71
C ALA A 555 9.61 -34.17 31.74
N ILE A 556 9.42 -34.65 30.52
CA ILE A 556 10.45 -34.62 29.47
C ILE A 556 9.91 -34.09 28.15
N THR A 557 10.73 -33.32 27.46
CA THR A 557 10.51 -32.93 26.08
C THR A 557 11.80 -33.09 25.27
N GLY A 558 11.66 -33.40 23.99
CA GLY A 558 12.79 -33.54 23.05
C GLY A 558 12.36 -34.36 21.83
N SER A 559 12.81 -33.95 20.66
CA SER A 559 12.75 -34.76 19.47
C SER A 559 13.96 -35.72 19.45
N ILE A 560 13.82 -36.89 18.84
CA ILE A 560 14.91 -37.88 18.70
C ILE A 560 15.22 -38.14 17.23
N ASP A 561 16.43 -38.56 16.95
CA ASP A 561 16.76 -39.19 15.68
C ASP A 561 16.78 -40.72 15.79
N GLN A 562 16.94 -41.41 14.65
CA GLN A 562 16.96 -42.86 14.60
C GLN A 562 18.18 -43.52 15.31
N LEU A 563 19.16 -42.72 15.72
CA LEU A 563 20.37 -43.15 16.41
C LEU A 563 20.29 -42.91 17.93
N GLY A 564 19.25 -42.19 18.39
CA GLY A 564 19.03 -41.87 19.80
C GLY A 564 19.64 -40.56 20.26
N ASN A 565 20.03 -39.67 19.33
CA ASN A 565 20.43 -38.31 19.66
C ASN A 565 19.19 -37.45 19.92
N ILE A 566 19.26 -36.58 20.91
CA ILE A 566 18.19 -35.64 21.24
C ILE A 566 18.37 -34.36 20.43
N GLN A 567 17.27 -33.91 19.82
CA GLN A 567 17.22 -32.69 18.99
C GLN A 567 16.47 -31.59 19.71
N PRO A 568 16.83 -30.30 19.42
CA PRO A 568 16.19 -29.15 20.03
C PRO A 568 14.73 -29.00 19.58
N VAL A 569 13.91 -28.42 20.45
CA VAL A 569 12.46 -28.26 20.24
C VAL A 569 12.01 -26.83 20.59
N GLY A 570 10.83 -26.43 20.12
CA GLY A 570 10.23 -25.14 20.44
C GLY A 570 9.46 -25.13 21.76
N GLY A 571 9.12 -23.93 22.24
CA GLY A 571 8.24 -23.71 23.39
C GLY A 571 8.84 -24.16 24.72
N ILE A 572 10.14 -24.05 24.89
CA ILE A 572 10.87 -24.52 26.10
C ILE A 572 10.40 -23.78 27.36
N LYS A 573 10.25 -22.45 27.26
CA LYS A 573 9.74 -21.63 28.35
C LYS A 573 8.36 -22.15 28.81
N GLU A 574 7.43 -22.16 27.88
CA GLU A 574 6.04 -22.55 28.12
C GLU A 574 5.95 -23.97 28.69
N LYS A 575 6.74 -24.90 28.21
CA LYS A 575 6.80 -26.28 28.66
C LYS A 575 7.28 -26.40 30.11
N ILE A 576 8.35 -25.68 30.46
CA ILE A 576 8.89 -25.67 31.83
C ILE A 576 7.90 -25.02 32.78
N GLU A 577 7.41 -23.83 32.47
CA GLU A 577 6.48 -23.06 33.31
C GLU A 577 5.15 -23.78 33.46
N GLY A 578 4.65 -24.43 32.41
CA GLY A 578 3.43 -25.24 32.45
C GLY A 578 3.50 -26.42 33.38
N PHE A 579 4.63 -27.16 33.40
CA PHE A 579 4.80 -28.27 34.36
C PHE A 579 5.01 -27.76 35.78
N TYR A 580 5.83 -26.72 35.97
CA TYR A 580 6.01 -26.07 37.27
C TYR A 580 4.67 -25.62 37.86
N SER A 581 3.82 -24.98 37.08
CA SER A 581 2.49 -24.52 37.51
C SER A 581 1.63 -25.65 38.02
N VAL A 582 1.61 -26.80 37.34
CA VAL A 582 0.87 -27.99 37.83
C VAL A 582 1.49 -28.59 39.08
N CYS A 583 2.83 -28.63 39.17
CA CYS A 583 3.53 -29.07 40.37
C CYS A 583 3.23 -28.15 41.57
N LYS A 584 3.19 -26.84 41.39
CA LYS A 584 2.86 -25.85 42.41
C LYS A 584 1.44 -26.06 42.96
N ILE A 585 0.43 -26.24 42.08
CA ILE A 585 -0.96 -26.49 42.46
C ILE A 585 -1.08 -27.79 43.26
N LYS A 586 -0.37 -28.84 42.87
CA LYS A 586 -0.45 -30.16 43.56
C LYS A 586 0.53 -30.31 44.71
N GLY A 587 1.35 -29.32 44.99
CA GLY A 587 2.34 -29.26 46.05
C GLY A 587 3.74 -29.70 45.62
N LEU A 588 4.67 -28.74 45.59
CA LEU A 588 6.10 -28.96 45.35
C LEU A 588 6.72 -29.79 46.45
N THR A 589 7.52 -30.79 46.11
CA THR A 589 8.26 -31.66 47.04
C THR A 589 9.75 -31.41 47.04
N GLY A 590 10.27 -30.66 46.08
CA GLY A 590 11.69 -30.44 45.88
C GLY A 590 12.36 -31.44 44.97
N ASP A 591 11.61 -32.46 44.44
CA ASP A 591 12.15 -33.44 43.52
C ASP A 591 11.69 -33.24 42.06
N GLN A 592 10.71 -32.37 41.88
CA GLN A 592 10.09 -32.13 40.57
C GLN A 592 11.06 -31.39 39.65
N GLY A 593 10.93 -31.70 38.33
CA GLY A 593 11.74 -31.04 37.32
C GLY A 593 11.35 -31.37 35.91
N VAL A 594 12.05 -30.75 34.99
CA VAL A 594 11.87 -30.96 33.56
C VAL A 594 13.18 -31.36 32.90
N VAL A 595 13.12 -32.32 32.01
CA VAL A 595 14.24 -32.73 31.13
C VAL A 595 14.04 -32.08 29.76
N VAL A 596 15.04 -31.33 29.30
CA VAL A 596 15.05 -30.63 28.02
C VAL A 596 16.32 -30.92 27.21
N PRO A 597 16.31 -30.74 25.89
CA PRO A 597 17.52 -30.89 25.08
C PRO A 597 18.62 -29.89 25.47
N SER A 598 19.90 -30.32 25.59
CA SER A 598 21.04 -29.44 25.91
C SER A 598 21.17 -28.29 24.92
N ARG A 599 20.83 -28.53 23.67
CA ARG A 599 20.87 -27.49 22.59
C ARG A 599 19.84 -26.40 22.77
N ASN A 600 18.85 -26.59 23.63
CA ASN A 600 17.88 -25.56 24.01
C ASN A 600 18.30 -24.72 25.23
N PHE A 601 19.52 -24.86 25.73
CA PHE A 601 20.00 -24.11 26.91
C PHE A 601 19.81 -22.59 26.77
N ASP A 602 20.08 -22.06 25.59
CA ASP A 602 19.92 -20.63 25.33
C ASP A 602 18.44 -20.17 25.24
N ASN A 603 17.50 -21.11 25.11
CA ASN A 603 16.06 -20.84 25.05
C ASN A 603 15.38 -20.91 26.45
N ILE A 604 16.14 -21.22 27.48
CA ILE A 604 15.62 -21.25 28.87
C ILE A 604 15.55 -19.81 29.41
N ILE A 605 14.41 -19.18 29.19
CA ILE A 605 14.07 -17.82 29.67
C ILE A 605 12.81 -17.99 30.51
N LEU A 606 12.91 -17.85 31.82
CA LEU A 606 11.81 -18.20 32.73
C LEU A 606 11.34 -16.99 33.51
N ASP A 607 10.11 -17.02 33.92
CA ASP A 607 9.51 -16.04 34.84
C ASP A 607 10.19 -16.14 36.23
N ASP A 608 10.29 -15.02 36.94
CA ASP A 608 11.05 -14.92 38.18
C ASP A 608 10.65 -15.95 39.21
N GLU A 609 9.36 -16.29 39.30
CA GLU A 609 8.86 -17.32 40.25
C GLU A 609 9.47 -18.70 40.00
N VAL A 610 9.65 -19.08 38.75
CA VAL A 610 10.25 -20.37 38.37
C VAL A 610 11.76 -20.33 38.61
N LEU A 611 12.41 -19.20 38.31
CA LEU A 611 13.82 -18.98 38.61
C LEU A 611 14.13 -19.08 40.09
N GLU A 612 13.32 -18.42 40.96
CA GLU A 612 13.42 -18.50 42.41
C GLU A 612 13.28 -19.96 42.91
N ALA A 613 12.28 -20.69 42.36
CA ALA A 613 12.10 -22.09 42.73
C ALA A 613 13.29 -22.99 42.30
N VAL A 614 13.95 -22.69 41.22
CA VAL A 614 15.17 -23.41 40.77
C VAL A 614 16.35 -23.04 41.66
N GLU A 615 16.56 -21.77 42.00
CA GLU A 615 17.62 -21.31 42.88
C GLU A 615 17.47 -21.89 44.28
N GLU A 616 16.25 -21.96 44.79
CA GLU A 616 15.93 -22.58 46.08
C GLU A 616 15.93 -24.12 46.04
N ARG A 617 16.24 -24.73 44.90
CA ARG A 617 16.25 -26.19 44.72
C ARG A 617 14.91 -26.89 44.94
N LYS A 618 13.81 -26.15 44.76
CA LYS A 618 12.45 -26.68 44.86
C LYS A 618 11.94 -27.24 43.53
N PHE A 619 12.61 -26.87 42.41
CA PHE A 619 12.34 -27.34 41.08
C PHE A 619 13.65 -27.50 40.29
N HIS A 620 13.72 -28.43 39.34
CA HIS A 620 14.96 -28.80 38.69
C HIS A 620 14.82 -28.77 37.16
N ILE A 621 15.87 -28.37 36.48
CA ILE A 621 15.97 -28.42 35.02
C ILE A 621 17.19 -29.26 34.66
N TYR A 622 16.94 -30.35 33.92
CA TYR A 622 17.96 -31.27 33.47
C TYR A 622 18.15 -31.14 31.97
N THR A 623 19.38 -31.15 31.48
CA THR A 623 19.69 -31.12 30.07
C THR A 623 20.23 -32.50 29.61
N ILE A 624 19.85 -32.91 28.40
CA ILE A 624 20.21 -34.20 27.82
C ILE A 624 20.65 -34.07 26.37
N ASP A 625 21.58 -34.93 25.95
CA ASP A 625 22.03 -35.02 24.55
C ASP A 625 21.62 -36.36 23.90
N THR A 626 21.35 -37.37 24.68
CA THR A 626 21.02 -38.73 24.20
C THR A 626 19.83 -39.34 24.95
N VAL A 627 19.23 -40.38 24.35
CA VAL A 627 18.22 -41.23 24.99
C VAL A 627 18.77 -41.88 26.25
N ASP A 628 20.07 -42.23 26.29
CA ASP A 628 20.71 -42.85 27.44
C ASP A 628 20.79 -41.90 28.63
N ASP A 629 21.00 -40.59 28.40
CA ASP A 629 20.92 -39.55 29.45
C ASP A 629 19.49 -39.47 30.01
N ALA A 630 18.50 -39.49 29.13
CA ALA A 630 17.07 -39.49 29.53
C ALA A 630 16.74 -40.73 30.39
N ILE A 631 17.17 -41.91 29.99
CA ILE A 631 16.99 -43.15 30.75
C ILE A 631 17.57 -43.03 32.16
N LYS A 632 18.81 -42.55 32.27
CA LYS A 632 19.50 -42.36 33.55
C LYS A 632 18.74 -41.46 34.53
N ILE A 633 18.24 -40.30 34.01
CA ILE A 633 17.52 -39.33 34.83
C ILE A 633 16.12 -39.87 35.19
N MET A 634 15.38 -40.37 34.21
CA MET A 634 13.96 -40.71 34.36
C MET A 634 13.75 -42.05 35.06
N THR A 635 14.71 -42.99 35.01
CA THR A 635 14.57 -44.32 35.68
C THR A 635 15.48 -44.47 36.87
N GLN A 636 16.58 -43.71 36.95
CA GLN A 636 17.66 -43.84 37.91
C GLN A 636 18.41 -45.18 37.75
N MET A 637 18.35 -45.79 36.57
CA MET A 637 19.09 -46.99 36.24
C MET A 637 20.30 -46.68 35.32
N ASP A 638 21.28 -47.54 35.34
CA ASP A 638 22.35 -47.54 34.35
C ASP A 638 21.79 -47.85 32.93
N PRO A 639 22.07 -47.08 31.93
CA PRO A 639 21.54 -47.27 30.59
C PRO A 639 21.88 -48.66 29.98
N LEU A 640 23.06 -49.19 30.26
CA LEU A 640 23.44 -50.55 29.74
C LEU A 640 22.57 -51.62 30.36
N GLU A 641 22.31 -51.52 31.67
CA GLU A 641 21.41 -52.44 32.39
C GLU A 641 19.97 -52.32 31.90
N PHE A 642 19.50 -51.07 31.70
CA PHE A 642 18.17 -50.79 31.15
C PHE A 642 18.01 -51.45 29.76
N HIS A 643 18.93 -51.23 28.85
CA HIS A 643 18.88 -51.79 27.50
C HIS A 643 18.99 -53.32 27.51
N ARG A 644 19.76 -53.89 28.45
CA ARG A 644 19.84 -55.35 28.61
C ARG A 644 18.48 -55.94 28.97
N GLN A 645 17.77 -55.37 29.94
CA GLN A 645 16.44 -55.83 30.35
C GLN A 645 15.43 -55.74 29.21
N ILE A 646 15.43 -54.65 28.44
CA ILE A 646 14.59 -54.51 27.26
C ILE A 646 14.86 -55.60 26.24
N LYS A 647 16.15 -55.86 25.96
CA LYS A 647 16.56 -56.92 24.98
C LYS A 647 16.12 -58.31 25.45
N GLU A 648 16.28 -58.62 26.70
CA GLU A 648 15.85 -59.88 27.28
C GLU A 648 14.33 -60.10 27.15
N LYS A 649 13.52 -59.08 27.44
CA LYS A 649 12.06 -59.12 27.28
C LYS A 649 11.66 -59.30 25.80
N LEU A 650 12.28 -58.60 24.87
CA LEU A 650 12.00 -58.74 23.45
C LEU A 650 12.36 -60.13 22.92
N VAL A 651 13.44 -60.74 23.40
CA VAL A 651 13.80 -62.15 23.12
C VAL A 651 12.77 -63.13 23.69
N GLU A 652 12.26 -62.83 24.89
CA GLU A 652 11.17 -63.64 25.49
C GLU A 652 9.90 -63.54 24.64
N TYR A 653 9.47 -62.34 24.20
CA TYR A 653 8.34 -62.13 23.30
C TYR A 653 8.49 -62.94 22.01
N TYR A 654 9.67 -62.92 21.38
CA TYR A 654 9.94 -63.67 20.20
C TYR A 654 9.84 -65.22 20.43
N ARG A 655 10.39 -65.72 21.55
CA ARG A 655 10.31 -67.14 21.89
C ARG A 655 8.88 -67.62 22.12
N GLN A 656 8.06 -66.80 22.76
CA GLN A 656 6.64 -67.08 22.99
C GLN A 656 5.84 -67.07 21.68
N ALA A 657 6.08 -66.04 20.82
CA ALA A 657 5.45 -65.99 19.51
C ALA A 657 5.74 -67.21 18.60
N VAL A 658 6.99 -67.71 18.62
CA VAL A 658 7.39 -68.91 17.86
C VAL A 658 6.74 -70.17 18.44
N LYS A 659 6.60 -70.24 19.76
CA LYS A 659 5.91 -71.40 20.42
C LYS A 659 4.42 -71.40 20.14
N GLY A 660 3.78 -70.27 20.06
CA GLY A 660 2.34 -70.14 19.78
C GLY A 660 1.95 -70.40 18.32
N LYS A 661 2.92 -70.39 17.40
CA LYS A 661 2.73 -70.73 15.98
C LYS A 661 2.95 -72.21 15.68
N LYS A 662 3.45 -73.05 16.66
CA LYS A 662 3.52 -74.53 16.61
C LYS A 662 2.29 -75.11 17.28
#